data_f0324acfbe3db1ceb224720ac475f893
#
_entry.id   f0324acfbe3db1ceb224720ac475f893
#
_cell.length_a   1.000
_cell.length_b   1.000
_cell.length_c   1.000
_cell.angle_alpha   90.00
_cell.angle_beta   90.00
_cell.angle_gamma   90.00
#
_symmetry.space_group_name_H-M   'P 1'
#
loop_
_entity.id
_entity.type
_entity.pdbx_description
1 polymer ?
#
loop_
_entity_poly.entity_id
_entity_poly.type
_entity_poly.pdbx_seq_one_letter_code
_entity_poly.pdbx_strand_id
1 'polypeptide(L)'
;MKSFTRHLFNLRLNSTSYFQVNKNLTSILGTWTIVLPLMLSAQDKPIINATVSGKVVDARNKEILIGASVSIKGTTNGALTDANGEFYLITGQKLPFTLVLSYIGYLKKEVVINDSKVEITLEENTNQLEDVVVSSRRRQESMQDIPIPITAIRGATAEDAGAFNPNRLKELIPSVQLYSSNGRNTTLNIRGLGSSFGLTNDGIDPGAGFYVDGVYYARPAATAIDFVDIEQVEVLRGPQGTLYGKNTTAGTFNIVTRAPSFTPGASFETSYGNLNYIQAKASITGPLSKKIAARLSFSGTQRDGTLFNTTTLKPVNSLNNVGFRAQLLYTPTDKINITFAGDNARQRPDGNATVVAGVVTTKRAAYRQFNNIIADLGYKLPTTNPFDRITDADSPWRVNNDFGGASVNIDAKVGSGKLTSTTAWRYWNWDPSNDRDFIGLPVLTKSQGTSRHDQYTQEIRYAGQFSSKLSGVFGIFLIDQVLTSDPVQIEESGSAQWRFSQSSTSALWKTPGLFDGFGTKTTSRLETLGAAIFGQIDWAITDKLHLLPGLRFNYDKKDVDYKRETYGGLQTTDPALLALKNGVYTNQAFKFKVEENNFSGQVTLAYKPTKNINAFATYANSYKPVGVNLGGLPTANGAVLLDLARVKPEFVTHYEVGLKTKPSPQSSVNLVAFSTDIKDYQTSVQTAEVGVNRGYLANAERVRVTGVELDGNIRVSSHLLFNGAVSYTDGKYISFKNAPVPLEETGGESAFKDISGGTLPGISKWASSLGGELTSDGHLLSLKGKFFLALDTYYRSSFSSSASPSQFLNIDGYALVNGRVGFRASNAISILVWSRNLANKNYFEQLLPAAGSAGHYAAVLGDPRTYGITLRYTF
;
A
#
# COMPACT_ATOMS: atom_id res chain seq x y z
N MET A 1 -0.87 2.84 -33.48
CA MET A 1 -1.17 4.27 -33.54
C MET A 1 -2.64 4.63 -33.83
N LYS A 2 -3.34 3.99 -34.75
CA LYS A 2 -4.77 4.29 -35.01
C LYS A 2 -5.78 3.83 -33.95
N SER A 3 -5.41 2.92 -33.04
CA SER A 3 -6.26 2.43 -31.94
C SER A 3 -6.22 3.36 -30.72
N PHE A 4 -5.11 4.02 -30.48
CA PHE A 4 -4.91 4.88 -29.30
C PHE A 4 -5.71 6.19 -29.37
N THR A 5 -5.90 6.74 -30.57
CA THR A 5 -6.64 7.99 -30.77
C THR A 5 -8.16 7.84 -30.69
N ARG A 6 -8.72 6.64 -30.88
CA ARG A 6 -10.17 6.43 -30.82
C ARG A 6 -10.75 6.28 -29.40
N HIS A 7 -9.93 5.95 -28.39
CA HIS A 7 -10.40 5.80 -27.02
C HIS A 7 -10.28 7.06 -26.16
N LEU A 8 -9.52 8.05 -26.60
CA LEU A 8 -9.36 9.32 -25.88
C LEU A 8 -10.49 10.33 -26.07
N PHE A 9 -11.38 10.15 -27.03
CA PHE A 9 -12.43 11.12 -27.37
C PHE A 9 -13.88 10.69 -27.10
N ASN A 10 -14.11 9.52 -26.49
CA ASN A 10 -15.48 9.13 -26.09
C ASN A 10 -15.69 9.26 -24.58
N LEU A 11 -15.36 10.40 -24.00
CA LEU A 11 -15.82 10.81 -22.68
C LEU A 11 -17.22 11.43 -22.82
N ARG A 12 -18.26 10.59 -22.96
CA ARG A 12 -19.62 11.03 -22.64
C ARG A 12 -19.74 11.07 -21.12
N LEU A 13 -19.74 12.27 -20.58
CA LEU A 13 -20.19 12.59 -19.24
C LEU A 13 -21.69 12.24 -19.10
N ASN A 14 -22.01 11.02 -18.71
CA ASN A 14 -23.30 10.72 -18.15
C ASN A 14 -23.13 10.67 -16.60
N SER A 15 -23.21 11.82 -15.99
CA SER A 15 -23.33 11.97 -14.54
C SER A 15 -24.61 12.74 -14.22
N THR A 16 -25.72 12.03 -14.18
CA THR A 16 -26.87 12.43 -13.38
C THR A 16 -26.93 11.49 -12.18
N SER A 17 -26.08 11.75 -11.19
CA SER A 17 -26.29 11.26 -9.84
C SER A 17 -26.53 12.44 -8.93
N TYR A 18 -27.76 12.54 -8.47
CA TYR A 18 -28.23 13.51 -7.50
C TYR A 18 -27.37 13.47 -6.25
N PHE A 19 -26.75 14.60 -5.88
CA PHE A 19 -26.18 14.85 -4.59
C PHE A 19 -27.30 14.84 -3.54
N GLN A 20 -27.53 13.74 -2.87
CA GLN A 20 -28.20 13.78 -1.57
C GLN A 20 -27.16 14.10 -0.52
N VAL A 21 -26.99 15.34 -0.19
CA VAL A 21 -26.26 15.82 0.97
C VAL A 21 -27.01 15.35 2.22
N ASN A 22 -26.38 14.51 3.01
CA ASN A 22 -26.95 14.02 4.25
C ASN A 22 -27.11 15.21 5.22
N LYS A 23 -28.32 15.47 5.67
CA LYS A 23 -28.71 16.63 6.51
C LYS A 23 -27.94 16.76 7.84
N ASN A 24 -27.19 15.74 8.22
CA ASN A 24 -26.39 15.73 9.44
C ASN A 24 -25.00 16.41 9.29
N LEU A 25 -24.55 16.72 8.06
CA LEU A 25 -23.27 17.40 7.85
C LEU A 25 -23.35 18.93 8.01
N THR A 26 -24.55 19.51 7.86
CA THR A 26 -24.76 20.97 8.00
C THR A 26 -24.59 21.47 9.43
N SER A 27 -24.73 20.62 10.44
CA SER A 27 -24.51 21.01 11.84
C SER A 27 -23.05 21.03 12.27
N ILE A 28 -22.15 20.34 11.58
CA ILE A 28 -20.71 20.27 11.90
C ILE A 28 -19.91 21.34 11.14
N LEU A 29 -20.34 21.69 9.92
CA LEU A 29 -19.69 22.74 9.11
C LEU A 29 -20.17 24.17 9.41
N GLY A 30 -21.31 24.31 10.08
CA GLY A 30 -21.94 25.60 10.37
C GLY A 30 -21.35 26.41 11.55
N THR A 31 -20.41 25.84 12.32
CA THR A 31 -19.93 26.47 13.57
C THR A 31 -18.52 27.04 13.52
N TRP A 32 -17.85 27.01 12.37
CA TRP A 32 -16.43 27.43 12.25
C TRP A 32 -16.18 28.61 11.29
N THR A 33 -17.19 29.41 10.99
CA THR A 33 -17.03 30.73 10.37
C THR A 33 -16.99 31.80 11.44
N ILE A 34 -15.97 31.83 12.29
CA ILE A 34 -15.75 32.96 13.22
C ILE A 34 -14.26 33.35 13.19
N VAL A 35 -14.04 34.52 12.57
CA VAL A 35 -13.11 35.60 12.92
C VAL A 35 -11.62 35.35 12.74
N LEU A 36 -11.14 35.68 11.56
CA LEU A 36 -9.81 36.28 11.40
C LEU A 36 -10.00 37.82 11.29
N PRO A 37 -9.54 38.64 12.19
CA PRO A 37 -9.46 40.07 11.95
C PRO A 37 -8.33 40.31 10.96
N LEU A 38 -8.66 40.91 9.83
CA LEU A 38 -7.70 41.51 8.90
C LEU A 38 -6.96 42.64 9.61
N MET A 39 -5.75 42.41 10.06
CA MET A 39 -4.78 43.46 10.34
C MET A 39 -4.15 43.86 9.01
N LEU A 40 -4.64 44.92 8.39
CA LEU A 40 -3.92 45.65 7.39
C LEU A 40 -2.78 46.39 8.10
N SER A 41 -1.57 45.86 8.03
CA SER A 41 -0.37 46.62 8.36
C SER A 41 0.12 47.33 7.13
N ALA A 42 0.34 48.64 7.23
CA ALA A 42 0.95 49.46 6.21
C ALA A 42 2.28 48.83 5.71
N GLN A 43 2.45 48.72 4.41
CA GLN A 43 3.67 48.26 3.80
C GLN A 43 4.69 49.42 3.82
N ASP A 44 5.64 49.33 4.72
CA ASP A 44 6.87 50.13 4.59
C ASP A 44 7.63 49.75 3.30
N LYS A 45 8.13 50.74 2.58
CA LYS A 45 8.95 50.52 1.39
C LYS A 45 10.17 49.67 1.76
N PRO A 46 10.51 48.63 0.99
CA PRO A 46 11.64 47.79 1.30
C PRO A 46 12.93 48.60 1.28
N ILE A 47 13.64 48.58 2.40
CA ILE A 47 14.96 49.25 2.49
C ILE A 47 15.98 48.36 1.74
N ILE A 48 16.52 48.85 0.64
CA ILE A 48 17.57 48.17 -0.12
C ILE A 48 18.92 48.66 0.42
N ASN A 49 19.67 47.80 1.13
CA ASN A 49 20.98 48.13 1.70
C ASN A 49 22.16 47.49 0.95
N ALA A 50 21.94 46.44 0.21
CA ALA A 50 22.93 45.79 -0.65
C ALA A 50 22.30 45.11 -1.86
N THR A 51 23.05 45.16 -2.96
CA THR A 51 22.77 44.36 -4.17
C THR A 51 23.99 43.49 -4.45
N VAL A 52 23.80 42.16 -4.50
CA VAL A 52 24.91 41.23 -4.74
C VAL A 52 24.63 40.48 -6.04
N SER A 53 25.59 40.46 -6.92
CA SER A 53 25.61 39.63 -8.12
C SER A 53 26.82 38.71 -8.12
N GLY A 54 26.71 37.54 -8.70
CA GLY A 54 27.81 36.63 -8.74
C GLY A 54 27.57 35.46 -9.67
N LYS A 55 28.59 34.66 -9.84
CA LYS A 55 28.58 33.46 -10.66
C LYS A 55 28.89 32.23 -9.81
N VAL A 56 28.17 31.13 -10.06
CA VAL A 56 28.40 29.85 -9.38
C VAL A 56 28.92 28.87 -10.41
N VAL A 57 30.10 28.27 -10.10
CA VAL A 57 30.75 27.30 -11.00
C VAL A 57 31.20 26.07 -10.22
N ASP A 58 31.39 24.95 -10.92
CA ASP A 58 32.03 23.75 -10.40
C ASP A 58 33.49 24.02 -10.01
N ALA A 59 33.90 23.53 -8.85
CA ALA A 59 35.25 23.76 -8.34
C ALA A 59 36.33 23.07 -9.19
N ARG A 60 36.02 21.96 -9.83
CA ARG A 60 36.94 21.04 -10.53
C ARG A 60 37.09 21.40 -12.00
N ASN A 61 35.99 21.57 -12.73
CA ASN A 61 35.99 21.76 -14.18
C ASN A 61 35.54 23.15 -14.62
N LYS A 62 35.20 24.04 -13.65
CA LYS A 62 34.75 25.42 -13.90
C LYS A 62 33.49 25.54 -14.76
N GLU A 63 32.73 24.43 -14.94
CA GLU A 63 31.43 24.47 -15.59
C GLU A 63 30.43 25.32 -14.79
N ILE A 64 29.60 26.07 -15.48
CA ILE A 64 28.56 26.89 -14.88
C ILE A 64 27.48 26.03 -14.25
N LEU A 65 27.03 26.39 -13.05
CA LEU A 65 25.97 25.68 -12.34
C LEU A 65 24.66 26.45 -12.47
N ILE A 66 23.81 26.00 -13.41
CA ILE A 66 22.51 26.60 -13.71
C ILE A 66 21.47 26.13 -12.70
N GLY A 67 20.71 27.05 -12.10
CA GLY A 67 19.66 26.70 -11.11
C GLY A 67 20.20 26.43 -9.71
N ALA A 68 21.44 26.78 -9.42
CA ALA A 68 21.99 26.72 -8.06
C ALA A 68 21.29 27.75 -7.16
N SER A 69 20.81 27.27 -6.00
CA SER A 69 20.17 28.12 -5.00
C SER A 69 21.19 28.91 -4.20
N VAL A 70 21.04 30.24 -4.14
CA VAL A 70 21.86 31.17 -3.38
C VAL A 70 20.94 31.92 -2.42
N SER A 71 21.12 31.76 -1.12
CA SER A 71 20.26 32.38 -0.11
C SER A 71 21.12 33.05 0.98
N ILE A 72 20.59 34.08 1.62
CA ILE A 72 21.26 34.72 2.78
C ILE A 72 20.96 33.88 4.03
N LYS A 73 22.01 33.50 4.76
CA LYS A 73 21.91 32.67 5.97
C LYS A 73 20.93 33.24 6.97
N GLY A 74 19.97 32.38 7.40
CA GLY A 74 18.96 32.75 8.39
C GLY A 74 17.78 33.55 7.84
N THR A 75 17.69 33.75 6.52
CA THR A 75 16.57 34.46 5.87
C THR A 75 15.94 33.63 4.76
N THR A 76 14.78 34.07 4.27
CA THR A 76 14.12 33.51 3.08
C THR A 76 14.53 34.24 1.79
N ASN A 77 15.46 35.22 1.87
CA ASN A 77 15.90 35.98 0.72
C ASN A 77 16.96 35.21 -0.06
N GLY A 78 16.66 34.86 -1.32
CA GLY A 78 17.53 34.07 -2.17
C GLY A 78 17.23 34.28 -3.65
N ALA A 79 18.14 33.78 -4.48
CA ALA A 79 18.05 33.76 -5.94
C ALA A 79 18.50 32.40 -6.47
N LEU A 80 18.12 32.06 -7.70
CA LEU A 80 18.68 30.95 -8.45
C LEU A 80 19.64 31.47 -9.49
N THR A 81 20.67 30.69 -9.84
CA THR A 81 21.55 31.03 -10.96
C THR A 81 20.82 30.81 -12.29
N ASP A 82 21.02 31.73 -13.22
CA ASP A 82 20.47 31.73 -14.56
C ASP A 82 21.24 30.79 -15.54
N ALA A 83 20.93 30.86 -16.83
CA ALA A 83 21.54 30.05 -17.90
C ALA A 83 23.07 30.31 -18.06
N ASN A 84 23.59 31.42 -17.51
CA ASN A 84 25.01 31.74 -17.51
C ASN A 84 25.70 31.37 -16.17
N GLY A 85 24.93 30.72 -15.24
CA GLY A 85 25.37 30.45 -13.89
C GLY A 85 25.43 31.69 -13.01
N GLU A 86 24.78 32.79 -13.38
CA GLU A 86 24.81 34.08 -12.69
C GLU A 86 23.57 34.24 -11.80
N PHE A 87 23.77 34.86 -10.62
CA PHE A 87 22.66 35.19 -9.72
C PHE A 87 22.67 36.69 -9.39
N TYR A 88 21.48 37.20 -9.08
CA TYR A 88 21.27 38.56 -8.67
C TYR A 88 20.37 38.63 -7.44
N LEU A 89 20.87 39.22 -6.35
CA LEU A 89 20.20 39.22 -5.05
C LEU A 89 20.14 40.62 -4.47
N ILE A 90 18.94 41.08 -4.13
CA ILE A 90 18.72 42.39 -3.51
C ILE A 90 18.30 42.14 -2.05
N THR A 91 18.92 42.86 -1.11
CA THR A 91 18.65 42.65 0.31
C THR A 91 18.63 43.95 1.11
N GLY A 92 17.84 43.93 2.20
CA GLY A 92 17.90 44.98 3.25
C GLY A 92 19.03 44.80 4.24
N GLN A 93 19.89 43.79 4.13
CA GLN A 93 21.04 43.57 4.96
C GLN A 93 22.27 44.31 4.41
N LYS A 94 23.09 44.85 5.30
CA LYS A 94 24.37 45.45 4.93
C LYS A 94 25.47 44.41 4.88
N LEU A 95 26.42 44.55 3.96
CA LEU A 95 27.63 43.75 3.94
C LEU A 95 28.46 44.00 5.21
N PRO A 96 29.18 43.00 5.76
CA PRO A 96 29.26 41.60 5.27
C PRO A 96 28.10 40.73 5.76
N PHE A 97 27.69 39.74 4.97
CA PHE A 97 26.76 38.67 5.38
C PHE A 97 27.13 37.33 4.74
N THR A 98 26.57 36.25 5.26
CA THR A 98 26.86 34.90 4.78
C THR A 98 25.83 34.47 3.74
N LEU A 99 26.30 34.09 2.55
CA LEU A 99 25.50 33.35 1.57
C LEU A 99 25.59 31.86 1.85
N VAL A 100 24.46 31.19 1.64
CA VAL A 100 24.32 29.74 1.67
C VAL A 100 23.98 29.28 0.27
N LEU A 101 24.86 28.49 -0.32
CA LEU A 101 24.69 27.96 -1.66
C LEU A 101 24.39 26.47 -1.60
N SER A 102 23.47 26.04 -2.41
CA SER A 102 23.14 24.60 -2.59
C SER A 102 22.80 24.34 -4.04
N TYR A 103 23.29 23.19 -4.53
CA TYR A 103 22.97 22.68 -5.86
C TYR A 103 22.92 21.16 -5.80
N ILE A 104 22.03 20.55 -6.59
CA ILE A 104 21.86 19.10 -6.60
C ILE A 104 23.17 18.43 -7.04
N GLY A 105 23.67 17.52 -6.20
CA GLY A 105 24.96 16.84 -6.45
C GLY A 105 26.19 17.59 -5.93
N TYR A 106 26.03 18.72 -5.25
CA TYR A 106 27.15 19.53 -4.71
C TYR A 106 27.06 19.71 -3.20
N LEU A 107 28.22 19.89 -2.56
CA LEU A 107 28.29 20.23 -1.15
C LEU A 107 27.71 21.62 -0.89
N LYS A 108 26.81 21.71 0.08
CA LYS A 108 26.30 22.99 0.55
C LYS A 108 27.47 23.84 1.07
N LYS A 109 27.60 25.07 0.58
CA LYS A 109 28.70 25.97 0.93
C LYS A 109 28.14 27.23 1.59
N GLU A 110 28.79 27.62 2.65
CA GLU A 110 28.57 28.93 3.29
C GLU A 110 29.74 29.84 2.99
N VAL A 111 29.48 31.04 2.48
CA VAL A 111 30.50 32.00 2.08
C VAL A 111 30.16 33.36 2.66
N VAL A 112 31.06 33.91 3.46
CA VAL A 112 30.95 35.30 3.91
C VAL A 112 31.35 36.21 2.76
N ILE A 113 30.45 37.11 2.37
CA ILE A 113 30.71 38.08 1.29
C ILE A 113 30.88 39.46 1.85
N ASN A 114 31.92 40.13 1.36
CA ASN A 114 32.28 41.51 1.69
C ASN A 114 32.01 42.47 0.52
N ASP A 115 31.89 41.92 -0.69
CA ASP A 115 31.73 42.68 -1.94
C ASP A 115 30.41 42.37 -2.64
N SER A 116 29.97 43.31 -3.51
CA SER A 116 28.74 43.20 -4.29
C SER A 116 28.90 42.32 -5.54
N LYS A 117 30.10 41.90 -5.91
CA LYS A 117 30.36 40.93 -6.99
C LYS A 117 31.21 39.79 -6.47
N VAL A 118 30.73 38.54 -6.66
CA VAL A 118 31.40 37.35 -6.15
C VAL A 118 31.37 36.23 -7.16
N GLU A 119 32.45 35.46 -7.27
CA GLU A 119 32.47 34.16 -7.96
C GLU A 119 32.64 33.08 -6.92
N ILE A 120 31.74 32.12 -6.93
CA ILE A 120 31.67 31.07 -5.92
C ILE A 120 31.78 29.71 -6.61
N THR A 121 32.74 28.92 -6.13
CA THR A 121 32.90 27.52 -6.59
C THR A 121 32.20 26.59 -5.64
N LEU A 122 31.40 25.65 -6.15
CA LEU A 122 30.87 24.51 -5.41
C LEU A 122 31.65 23.24 -5.74
N GLU A 123 31.86 22.41 -4.73
CA GLU A 123 32.49 21.10 -4.89
C GLU A 123 31.42 20.05 -5.09
N GLU A 124 31.60 19.17 -6.09
CA GLU A 124 30.71 18.00 -6.28
C GLU A 124 30.63 17.19 -4.98
N ASN A 125 29.41 16.90 -4.56
CA ASN A 125 29.18 16.03 -3.41
C ASN A 125 29.40 14.56 -3.79
N THR A 126 30.62 14.23 -4.16
CA THR A 126 30.98 12.82 -4.46
C THR A 126 31.04 11.96 -3.21
N ASN A 127 30.90 12.56 -2.02
CA ASN A 127 31.34 11.97 -0.76
C ASN A 127 30.25 11.81 0.32
N GLN A 128 28.99 12.19 0.11
CA GLN A 128 27.93 11.91 1.08
C GLN A 128 26.73 11.24 0.42
N LEU A 129 26.25 10.15 1.00
CA LEU A 129 24.85 9.79 0.84
C LEU A 129 24.04 10.95 1.39
N GLU A 130 23.22 11.59 0.55
CA GLU A 130 22.26 12.57 1.04
C GLU A 130 21.47 11.96 2.18
N ASP A 131 21.42 12.63 3.33
CA ASP A 131 20.62 12.19 4.46
C ASP A 131 19.16 12.05 4.00
N VAL A 132 18.63 10.85 4.06
CA VAL A 132 17.22 10.61 3.71
C VAL A 132 16.37 11.23 4.80
N VAL A 133 15.70 12.32 4.45
CA VAL A 133 14.72 12.97 5.33
C VAL A 133 13.39 12.25 5.20
N VAL A 134 12.78 11.89 6.31
CA VAL A 134 11.50 11.22 6.38
C VAL A 134 10.49 11.99 7.21
N SER A 135 9.22 11.79 6.96
CA SER A 135 8.11 12.45 7.66
C SER A 135 7.38 11.53 8.64
N SER A 136 7.93 10.39 8.90
CA SER A 136 7.34 9.26 9.62
C SER A 136 6.89 9.55 11.05
N ARG A 137 7.52 10.49 11.75
CA ARG A 137 7.08 10.97 13.09
C ARG A 137 6.22 12.22 13.03
N ARG A 138 5.53 12.45 11.92
CA ARG A 138 4.70 13.65 11.67
C ARG A 138 5.50 14.96 11.65
N ARG A 139 6.83 14.87 11.52
CA ARG A 139 7.80 15.96 11.33
C ARG A 139 8.95 15.48 10.47
N GLN A 140 9.64 16.38 9.81
CA GLN A 140 10.79 16.06 8.96
C GLN A 140 12.03 15.83 9.82
N GLU A 141 12.62 14.64 9.70
CA GLU A 141 13.81 14.23 10.47
C GLU A 141 14.70 13.35 9.59
N SER A 142 16.03 13.33 9.87
CA SER A 142 16.91 12.35 9.23
C SER A 142 16.55 10.93 9.64
N MET A 143 16.43 10.01 8.65
CA MET A 143 16.06 8.61 8.87
C MET A 143 16.96 7.92 9.91
N GLN A 144 18.24 8.25 9.96
CA GLN A 144 19.20 7.66 10.90
C GLN A 144 19.05 8.19 12.33
N ASP A 145 18.48 9.38 12.48
CA ASP A 145 18.24 9.99 13.80
C ASP A 145 16.98 9.48 14.49
N ILE A 146 16.06 8.91 13.74
CA ILE A 146 14.79 8.43 14.28
C ILE A 146 14.96 7.05 14.93
N PRO A 147 14.60 6.89 16.22
CA PRO A 147 14.72 5.60 16.91
C PRO A 147 13.53 4.68 16.60
N ILE A 148 13.30 4.39 15.33
CA ILE A 148 12.27 3.47 14.80
C ILE A 148 12.89 2.76 13.59
N PRO A 149 12.62 1.45 13.36
CA PRO A 149 13.00 0.79 12.13
C PRO A 149 12.17 1.33 10.97
N ILE A 150 12.84 1.98 10.07
CA ILE A 150 12.23 2.60 8.90
C ILE A 150 13.08 2.32 7.66
N THR A 151 12.43 1.98 6.57
CA THR A 151 13.03 1.91 5.24
C THR A 151 12.40 2.99 4.38
N ALA A 152 13.21 3.84 3.79
CA ALA A 152 12.76 4.86 2.85
C ALA A 152 13.38 4.60 1.47
N ILE A 153 12.52 4.48 0.46
CA ILE A 153 12.90 4.26 -0.94
C ILE A 153 12.52 5.51 -1.71
N ARG A 154 13.50 6.16 -2.34
CA ARG A 154 13.25 7.31 -3.21
C ARG A 154 12.44 6.87 -4.44
N GLY A 155 11.57 7.75 -4.94
CA GLY A 155 10.77 7.50 -6.12
C GLY A 155 11.59 7.06 -7.32
N ALA A 156 12.71 7.72 -7.58
CA ALA A 156 13.63 7.35 -8.67
C ALA A 156 14.19 5.92 -8.50
N THR A 157 14.54 5.51 -7.28
CA THR A 157 15.01 4.13 -7.01
C THR A 157 13.90 3.11 -7.23
N ALA A 158 12.67 3.41 -6.80
CA ALA A 158 11.51 2.54 -7.04
C ALA A 158 11.21 2.44 -8.55
N GLU A 159 11.26 3.55 -9.27
CA GLU A 159 11.06 3.62 -10.72
C GLU A 159 12.12 2.82 -11.47
N ASP A 160 13.42 2.99 -11.13
CA ASP A 160 14.52 2.26 -11.73
C ASP A 160 14.41 0.75 -11.47
N ALA A 161 13.99 0.35 -10.28
CA ALA A 161 13.71 -1.06 -9.95
C ALA A 161 12.42 -1.59 -10.58
N GLY A 162 11.64 -0.75 -11.28
CA GLY A 162 10.33 -1.10 -11.85
C GLY A 162 9.27 -1.39 -10.80
N ALA A 163 9.42 -0.86 -9.60
CA ALA A 163 8.41 -0.94 -8.54
C ALA A 163 7.36 0.16 -8.74
N PHE A 164 6.49 -0.02 -9.73
CA PHE A 164 5.50 0.98 -10.12
C PHE A 164 4.23 0.98 -9.25
N ASN A 165 4.09 0.01 -8.35
CA ASN A 165 2.99 -0.04 -7.37
C ASN A 165 3.45 -0.69 -6.06
N PRO A 166 2.66 -0.60 -4.97
CA PRO A 166 3.00 -1.19 -3.68
C PRO A 166 3.32 -2.69 -3.72
N ASN A 167 2.66 -3.49 -4.59
CA ASN A 167 2.89 -4.93 -4.68
C ASN A 167 4.34 -5.30 -5.07
N ARG A 168 5.05 -4.38 -5.73
CA ARG A 168 6.46 -4.57 -6.12
C ARG A 168 7.44 -4.19 -5.03
N LEU A 169 7.01 -3.49 -3.97
CA LEU A 169 7.88 -3.10 -2.86
C LEU A 169 8.45 -4.29 -2.10
N LYS A 170 7.77 -5.45 -2.10
CA LYS A 170 8.27 -6.69 -1.48
C LYS A 170 9.62 -7.13 -2.02
N GLU A 171 9.93 -6.83 -3.28
CA GLU A 171 11.20 -7.17 -3.91
C GLU A 171 12.36 -6.29 -3.41
N LEU A 172 12.04 -5.12 -2.85
CA LEU A 172 13.00 -4.15 -2.30
C LEU A 172 13.06 -4.17 -0.78
N ILE A 173 11.96 -4.57 -0.11
CA ILE A 173 11.83 -4.56 1.35
C ILE A 173 11.39 -5.97 1.80
N PRO A 174 12.31 -6.85 2.18
CA PRO A 174 12.00 -8.26 2.44
C PRO A 174 11.09 -8.50 3.65
N SER A 175 11.01 -7.57 4.60
CA SER A 175 10.06 -7.62 5.72
C SER A 175 8.61 -7.29 5.32
N VAL A 176 8.40 -6.80 4.09
CA VAL A 176 7.09 -6.48 3.53
C VAL A 176 6.59 -7.65 2.69
N GLN A 177 5.34 -8.02 2.92
CA GLN A 177 4.65 -9.03 2.15
C GLN A 177 3.38 -8.40 1.60
N LEU A 178 3.39 -8.16 0.32
CA LEU A 178 2.26 -7.62 -0.42
C LEU A 178 1.79 -8.68 -1.39
N TYR A 179 0.52 -8.96 -1.32
CA TYR A 179 -0.13 -9.85 -2.24
C TYR A 179 -1.54 -9.32 -2.54
N SER A 180 -1.90 -9.30 -3.79
CA SER A 180 -3.23 -8.88 -4.23
C SER A 180 -3.74 -9.85 -5.27
N SER A 181 -4.65 -10.73 -4.88
CA SER A 181 -5.39 -11.57 -5.83
C SER A 181 -6.38 -10.75 -6.64
N ASN A 182 -6.90 -9.71 -6.02
CA ASN A 182 -7.77 -8.70 -6.62
C ASN A 182 -7.78 -7.46 -5.72
N GLY A 183 -8.30 -6.34 -6.19
CA GLY A 183 -8.28 -5.09 -5.46
C GLY A 183 -8.87 -5.15 -4.05
N ARG A 184 -9.93 -5.96 -3.84
CA ARG A 184 -10.58 -6.13 -2.53
C ARG A 184 -9.78 -7.00 -1.57
N ASN A 185 -9.07 -8.02 -2.09
CA ASN A 185 -8.34 -9.02 -1.33
C ASN A 185 -6.84 -8.72 -1.26
N THR A 186 -6.47 -7.48 -1.17
CA THR A 186 -5.07 -7.09 -1.01
C THR A 186 -4.62 -7.35 0.42
N THR A 187 -3.56 -8.12 0.56
CA THR A 187 -2.87 -8.37 1.81
C THR A 187 -1.70 -7.40 1.93
N LEU A 188 -1.70 -6.58 2.96
CA LEU A 188 -0.64 -5.63 3.26
C LEU A 188 -0.04 -6.00 4.60
N ASN A 189 1.11 -6.67 4.58
CA ASN A 189 1.76 -7.21 5.77
C ASN A 189 3.18 -6.67 5.93
N ILE A 190 3.52 -6.40 7.18
CA ILE A 190 4.87 -6.06 7.61
C ILE A 190 5.25 -7.07 8.68
N ARG A 191 6.40 -7.76 8.52
CA ARG A 191 6.85 -8.81 9.44
C ARG A 191 5.83 -9.96 9.56
N GLY A 192 5.04 -10.21 8.51
CA GLY A 192 3.99 -11.23 8.49
C GLY A 192 2.70 -10.86 9.23
N LEU A 193 2.61 -9.67 9.78
CA LEU A 193 1.42 -9.14 10.44
C LEU A 193 0.75 -8.07 9.58
N GLY A 194 -0.57 -7.89 9.75
CA GLY A 194 -1.33 -6.86 9.03
C GLY A 194 -2.71 -7.33 8.63
N SER A 195 -2.88 -7.78 7.40
CA SER A 195 -4.14 -8.32 6.89
C SER A 195 -4.08 -9.84 6.81
N SER A 196 -5.19 -10.50 7.11
CA SER A 196 -5.26 -11.95 6.97
C SER A 196 -5.12 -12.37 5.51
N PHE A 197 -4.34 -13.43 5.27
CA PHE A 197 -4.05 -13.94 3.95
C PHE A 197 -5.30 -14.61 3.32
N GLY A 198 -5.73 -14.10 2.16
CA GLY A 198 -6.58 -14.87 1.23
C GLY A 198 -8.08 -14.67 1.28
N LEU A 199 -8.68 -13.87 2.16
CA LEU A 199 -10.13 -13.74 2.18
C LEU A 199 -10.64 -12.30 2.19
N THR A 200 -11.75 -12.17 1.45
CA THR A 200 -12.49 -10.92 1.35
C THR A 200 -13.41 -10.74 2.54
N ASN A 201 -13.16 -9.74 3.35
CA ASN A 201 -14.17 -9.30 4.29
C ASN A 201 -14.12 -7.78 4.47
N ASP A 202 -15.15 -7.11 3.98
CA ASP A 202 -15.28 -5.67 4.08
C ASP A 202 -15.53 -5.20 5.52
N GLY A 203 -15.88 -6.10 6.43
CA GLY A 203 -16.16 -5.79 7.82
C GLY A 203 -14.93 -5.69 8.73
N ILE A 204 -13.72 -6.00 8.22
CA ILE A 204 -12.47 -5.86 8.98
C ILE A 204 -11.61 -4.71 8.46
N ASP A 205 -10.83 -4.16 9.36
CA ASP A 205 -9.83 -3.16 9.07
C ASP A 205 -8.45 -3.81 8.81
N PRO A 206 -7.54 -3.18 8.03
CA PRO A 206 -6.18 -3.68 7.88
C PRO A 206 -5.37 -3.52 9.17
N GLY A 207 -4.32 -4.29 9.36
CA GLY A 207 -3.38 -4.13 10.48
C GLY A 207 -2.12 -3.34 10.11
N ALA A 208 -1.95 -2.98 8.85
CA ALA A 208 -0.91 -2.06 8.37
C ALA A 208 -1.57 -0.80 7.81
N GLY A 209 -1.14 0.37 8.29
CA GLY A 209 -1.65 1.66 7.84
C GLY A 209 -1.12 2.03 6.46
N PHE A 210 -1.93 2.66 5.63
CA PHE A 210 -1.52 3.18 4.33
C PHE A 210 -1.88 4.65 4.22
N TYR A 211 -0.88 5.48 3.96
CA TYR A 211 -1.02 6.94 3.90
C TYR A 211 -0.42 7.46 2.60
N VAL A 212 -1.06 8.45 2.00
CA VAL A 212 -0.52 9.24 0.88
C VAL A 212 -0.61 10.71 1.26
N ASP A 213 0.54 11.40 1.32
CA ASP A 213 0.65 12.80 1.74
C ASP A 213 -0.04 13.11 3.08
N GLY A 214 0.06 12.17 4.02
CA GLY A 214 -0.56 12.28 5.34
C GLY A 214 -2.04 11.91 5.42
N VAL A 215 -2.71 11.67 4.29
CA VAL A 215 -4.10 11.20 4.24
C VAL A 215 -4.16 9.68 4.43
N TYR A 216 -4.95 9.22 5.39
CA TYR A 216 -5.18 7.80 5.64
C TYR A 216 -6.11 7.17 4.59
N TYR A 217 -5.79 5.98 4.11
CA TYR A 217 -6.60 5.15 3.21
C TYR A 217 -7.06 3.91 3.94
N ALA A 218 -8.35 3.85 4.28
CA ALA A 218 -8.89 2.78 5.12
C ALA A 218 -9.06 1.44 4.40
N ARG A 219 -9.11 1.43 3.08
CA ARG A 219 -9.31 0.18 2.32
C ARG A 219 -8.00 -0.36 1.75
N PRO A 220 -7.70 -1.66 1.95
CA PRO A 220 -6.50 -2.29 1.39
C PRO A 220 -6.42 -2.21 -0.14
N ALA A 221 -7.57 -2.15 -0.80
CA ALA A 221 -7.67 -2.00 -2.25
C ALA A 221 -6.91 -0.78 -2.80
N ALA A 222 -6.78 0.30 -2.01
CA ALA A 222 -6.01 1.48 -2.39
C ALA A 222 -4.51 1.20 -2.60
N THR A 223 -3.99 0.10 -2.04
CA THR A 223 -2.58 -0.29 -2.20
C THR A 223 -2.28 -0.97 -3.54
N ALA A 224 -3.30 -1.29 -4.33
CA ALA A 224 -3.13 -1.90 -5.66
C ALA A 224 -2.93 -0.87 -6.78
N ILE A 225 -3.04 0.43 -6.48
CA ILE A 225 -2.88 1.50 -7.49
C ILE A 225 -1.43 1.71 -7.89
N ASP A 226 -1.22 2.13 -9.14
CA ASP A 226 0.09 2.53 -9.61
C ASP A 226 0.53 3.84 -8.96
N PHE A 227 1.81 3.97 -8.71
CA PHE A 227 2.38 5.19 -8.18
C PHE A 227 2.32 6.31 -9.23
N VAL A 228 1.77 7.45 -8.83
CA VAL A 228 1.73 8.66 -9.65
C VAL A 228 2.66 9.68 -9.02
N ASP A 229 3.83 9.88 -9.64
CA ASP A 229 4.79 10.95 -9.32
C ASP A 229 5.21 10.99 -7.84
N ILE A 230 5.69 9.84 -7.34
CA ILE A 230 6.15 9.73 -5.96
C ILE A 230 7.54 10.35 -5.76
N GLU A 231 7.75 10.98 -4.61
CA GLU A 231 9.05 11.43 -4.12
C GLU A 231 9.75 10.32 -3.35
N GLN A 232 9.02 9.69 -2.42
CA GLN A 232 9.53 8.55 -1.66
C GLN A 232 8.41 7.67 -1.09
N VAL A 233 8.79 6.45 -0.75
CA VAL A 233 8.00 5.49 0.02
C VAL A 233 8.71 5.24 1.33
N GLU A 234 8.03 5.49 2.44
CA GLU A 234 8.51 5.21 3.79
C GLU A 234 7.75 4.03 4.36
N VAL A 235 8.46 3.01 4.85
CA VAL A 235 7.85 1.87 5.53
C VAL A 235 8.35 1.83 6.96
N LEU A 236 7.44 2.11 7.90
CA LEU A 236 7.68 2.03 9.34
C LEU A 236 7.30 0.63 9.78
N ARG A 237 8.23 -0.07 10.39
CA ARG A 237 8.05 -1.44 10.86
C ARG A 237 7.74 -1.45 12.36
N GLY A 238 6.88 -2.38 12.78
CA GLY A 238 6.36 -2.44 14.14
C GLY A 238 5.17 -1.50 14.41
N PRO A 239 4.47 -1.66 15.54
CA PRO A 239 3.25 -0.92 15.83
C PRO A 239 3.44 0.60 15.87
N GLN A 240 2.56 1.32 15.20
CA GLN A 240 2.56 2.79 15.10
C GLN A 240 1.29 3.42 15.71
N GLY A 241 0.69 2.76 16.71
CA GLY A 241 -0.60 3.13 17.28
C GLY A 241 -0.68 4.53 17.87
N THR A 242 0.43 5.10 18.32
CA THR A 242 0.46 6.44 18.93
C THR A 242 0.21 7.56 17.92
N LEU A 243 1.03 7.68 16.90
CA LEU A 243 0.96 8.80 15.95
C LEU A 243 0.07 8.52 14.74
N TYR A 244 -0.05 7.27 14.34
CA TYR A 244 -0.86 6.85 13.19
C TYR A 244 -2.20 6.23 13.59
N GLY A 245 -2.32 5.76 14.83
CA GLY A 245 -3.58 5.31 15.40
C GLY A 245 -3.91 3.85 15.13
N LYS A 246 -5.20 3.53 15.20
CA LYS A 246 -5.71 2.19 14.93
C LYS A 246 -5.28 1.69 13.55
N ASN A 247 -5.33 0.38 13.34
CA ASN A 247 -5.01 -0.24 12.06
C ASN A 247 -3.53 -0.14 11.65
N THR A 248 -2.64 0.06 12.63
CA THR A 248 -1.19 0.14 12.43
C THR A 248 -0.44 -0.80 13.35
N THR A 249 -1.04 -1.97 13.62
CA THR A 249 -0.49 -3.00 14.53
C THR A 249 0.78 -3.66 13.99
N ALA A 250 0.93 -3.71 12.65
CA ALA A 250 2.11 -4.24 11.97
C ALA A 250 3.12 -3.16 11.57
N GLY A 251 2.62 -1.94 11.33
CA GLY A 251 3.40 -0.82 10.82
C GLY A 251 2.62 0.09 9.90
N THR A 252 3.33 0.91 9.14
CA THR A 252 2.70 1.90 8.26
C THR A 252 3.50 2.10 6.98
N PHE A 253 2.79 2.22 5.86
CA PHE A 253 3.30 2.73 4.59
C PHE A 253 2.92 4.20 4.48
N ASN A 254 3.89 5.05 4.26
CA ASN A 254 3.71 6.47 4.02
C ASN A 254 4.29 6.83 2.67
N ILE A 255 3.42 7.12 1.72
CA ILE A 255 3.78 7.52 0.37
C ILE A 255 3.81 9.05 0.34
N VAL A 256 4.92 9.61 -0.09
CA VAL A 256 5.10 11.05 -0.29
C VAL A 256 5.14 11.31 -1.78
N THR A 257 4.25 12.15 -2.29
CA THR A 257 4.25 12.56 -3.70
C THR A 257 5.07 13.83 -3.87
N ARG A 258 5.58 14.07 -5.08
CA ARG A 258 6.32 15.31 -5.39
C ARG A 258 5.40 16.52 -5.27
N ALA A 259 5.83 17.52 -4.51
CA ALA A 259 5.07 18.75 -4.30
C ALA A 259 5.10 19.68 -5.53
N PRO A 260 4.13 20.60 -5.68
CA PRO A 260 4.24 21.71 -6.61
C PRO A 260 5.46 22.58 -6.33
N SER A 261 6.15 23.02 -7.38
CA SER A 261 7.35 23.85 -7.30
C SER A 261 7.15 25.19 -7.98
N PHE A 262 7.74 26.24 -7.41
CA PHE A 262 7.82 27.55 -8.08
C PHE A 262 8.93 27.58 -9.16
N THR A 263 9.79 26.57 -9.20
CA THR A 263 10.73 26.35 -10.31
C THR A 263 10.03 25.49 -11.36
N PRO A 264 9.93 25.92 -12.61
CA PRO A 264 9.38 25.09 -13.68
C PRO A 264 10.17 23.79 -13.82
N GLY A 265 9.46 22.71 -14.08
CA GLY A 265 10.06 21.41 -14.30
C GLY A 265 9.05 20.45 -14.94
N ALA A 266 9.56 19.48 -15.67
CA ALA A 266 8.76 18.42 -16.25
C ALA A 266 9.52 17.11 -16.28
N SER A 267 8.81 16.00 -16.24
CA SER A 267 9.36 14.68 -16.45
C SER A 267 8.44 13.85 -17.35
N PHE A 268 9.05 13.08 -18.23
CA PHE A 268 8.38 12.14 -19.12
C PHE A 268 9.11 10.81 -19.07
N GLU A 269 8.37 9.73 -18.94
CA GLU A 269 8.88 8.39 -19.01
C GLU A 269 8.00 7.56 -19.91
N THR A 270 8.60 6.78 -20.80
CA THR A 270 7.90 5.77 -21.59
C THR A 270 8.68 4.48 -21.57
N SER A 271 7.96 3.37 -21.42
CA SER A 271 8.52 2.03 -21.45
C SER A 271 7.76 1.18 -22.45
N TYR A 272 8.49 0.31 -23.15
CA TYR A 272 7.93 -0.72 -24.01
C TYR A 272 8.61 -2.06 -23.74
N GLY A 273 7.84 -3.15 -23.72
CA GLY A 273 8.36 -4.46 -23.37
C GLY A 273 7.58 -5.62 -23.98
N ASN A 274 8.01 -6.83 -23.65
CA ASN A 274 7.28 -8.04 -24.05
C ASN A 274 5.88 -8.08 -23.42
N LEU A 275 5.02 -8.97 -23.92
CA LEU A 275 3.58 -9.02 -23.58
C LEU A 275 2.85 -7.70 -23.89
N ASN A 276 3.27 -6.99 -24.93
CA ASN A 276 2.73 -5.68 -25.29
C ASN A 276 2.70 -4.68 -24.11
N TYR A 277 3.72 -4.77 -23.22
CA TYR A 277 3.86 -3.87 -22.10
C TYR A 277 4.13 -2.45 -22.61
N ILE A 278 3.28 -1.53 -22.19
CA ILE A 278 3.43 -0.09 -22.44
C ILE A 278 3.18 0.61 -21.10
N GLN A 279 4.12 1.49 -20.73
CA GLN A 279 3.92 2.41 -19.61
C GLN A 279 4.29 3.82 -20.05
N ALA A 280 3.47 4.78 -19.67
CA ALA A 280 3.74 6.20 -19.86
C ALA A 280 3.50 6.94 -18.55
N LYS A 281 4.46 7.77 -18.14
CA LYS A 281 4.34 8.69 -17.01
C LYS A 281 4.72 10.08 -17.47
N ALA A 282 4.04 11.08 -16.92
CA ALA A 282 4.35 12.46 -17.16
C ALA A 282 4.05 13.29 -15.93
N SER A 283 4.88 14.27 -15.65
CA SER A 283 4.54 15.32 -14.69
C SER A 283 5.07 16.65 -15.14
N ILE A 284 4.35 17.71 -14.77
CA ILE A 284 4.74 19.10 -15.03
C ILE A 284 4.43 19.92 -13.80
N THR A 285 5.35 20.81 -13.44
CA THR A 285 5.18 21.74 -12.33
C THR A 285 5.69 23.13 -12.68
N GLY A 286 5.15 24.14 -12.04
CA GLY A 286 5.61 25.51 -12.23
C GLY A 286 4.75 26.55 -11.51
N PRO A 287 5.20 27.80 -11.46
CA PRO A 287 4.45 28.92 -10.88
C PRO A 287 3.30 29.33 -11.80
N LEU A 288 2.11 29.47 -11.22
CA LEU A 288 0.98 30.19 -11.83
C LEU A 288 0.99 31.68 -11.45
N SER A 289 1.59 32.00 -10.32
CA SER A 289 1.86 33.35 -9.82
C SER A 289 2.99 33.34 -8.81
N LYS A 290 3.39 34.50 -8.28
CA LYS A 290 4.40 34.58 -7.21
C LYS A 290 4.03 33.83 -5.92
N LYS A 291 2.75 33.51 -5.74
CA LYS A 291 2.21 32.84 -4.53
C LYS A 291 1.52 31.51 -4.83
N ILE A 292 1.41 31.13 -6.07
CA ILE A 292 0.69 29.90 -6.47
C ILE A 292 1.58 29.10 -7.39
N ALA A 293 1.83 27.86 -7.04
CA ALA A 293 2.45 26.84 -7.91
C ALA A 293 1.51 25.69 -8.13
N ALA A 294 1.58 25.06 -9.29
CA ALA A 294 0.79 23.88 -9.63
C ALA A 294 1.65 22.71 -10.06
N ARG A 295 1.10 21.51 -9.90
CA ARG A 295 1.66 20.27 -10.42
C ARG A 295 0.57 19.39 -10.99
N LEU A 296 0.79 18.85 -12.18
CA LEU A 296 -0.07 17.88 -12.83
C LEU A 296 0.75 16.62 -13.12
N SER A 297 0.20 15.46 -12.82
CA SER A 297 0.90 14.19 -12.97
C SER A 297 -0.03 13.14 -13.55
N PHE A 298 0.53 12.26 -14.37
CA PHE A 298 -0.15 11.17 -15.07
C PHE A 298 0.69 9.89 -14.99
N SER A 299 0.01 8.76 -14.88
CA SER A 299 0.60 7.43 -15.05
C SER A 299 -0.39 6.53 -15.79
N GLY A 300 0.08 5.81 -16.80
CA GLY A 300 -0.70 4.83 -17.53
C GLY A 300 0.14 3.57 -17.77
N THR A 301 -0.42 2.39 -17.47
CA THR A 301 0.24 1.10 -17.63
C THR A 301 -0.69 0.13 -18.32
N GLN A 302 -0.22 -0.51 -19.37
CA GLN A 302 -0.91 -1.58 -20.08
C GLN A 302 0.03 -2.76 -20.31
N ARG A 303 -0.49 -4.00 -20.21
CA ARG A 303 0.21 -5.23 -20.55
C ARG A 303 -0.82 -6.32 -20.87
N ASP A 304 -0.52 -7.18 -21.83
CA ASP A 304 -1.32 -8.38 -22.11
C ASP A 304 -1.29 -9.36 -20.94
N GLY A 305 -2.26 -10.25 -20.93
CA GLY A 305 -2.38 -11.28 -19.90
C GLY A 305 -1.22 -12.27 -19.88
N THR A 306 -0.99 -12.86 -18.71
CA THR A 306 0.07 -13.86 -18.47
C THR A 306 -0.44 -15.28 -18.44
N LEU A 307 -1.75 -15.49 -18.51
CA LEU A 307 -2.42 -16.78 -18.63
C LEU A 307 -3.22 -16.81 -19.92
N PHE A 308 -3.44 -18.00 -20.47
CA PHE A 308 -4.32 -18.22 -21.61
C PHE A 308 -5.61 -18.94 -21.16
N ASN A 309 -6.75 -18.37 -21.50
CA ASN A 309 -8.05 -18.98 -21.21
C ASN A 309 -8.55 -19.73 -22.45
N THR A 310 -8.71 -21.06 -22.34
CA THR A 310 -9.14 -21.93 -23.44
C THR A 310 -10.62 -21.84 -23.77
N THR A 311 -11.45 -21.38 -22.86
CA THR A 311 -12.88 -21.16 -23.08
C THR A 311 -13.12 -19.88 -23.88
N THR A 312 -12.42 -18.80 -23.55
CA THR A 312 -12.59 -17.49 -24.19
C THR A 312 -11.61 -17.28 -25.35
N LEU A 313 -10.59 -18.14 -25.48
CA LEU A 313 -9.50 -18.07 -26.47
C LEU A 313 -8.72 -16.74 -26.38
N LYS A 314 -8.52 -16.22 -25.16
CA LYS A 314 -7.88 -14.92 -24.91
C LYS A 314 -6.84 -15.02 -23.79
N PRO A 315 -5.76 -14.19 -23.84
CA PRO A 315 -4.93 -13.95 -22.70
C PRO A 315 -5.73 -13.27 -21.58
N VAL A 316 -5.50 -13.66 -20.32
CA VAL A 316 -6.11 -13.08 -19.11
C VAL A 316 -5.03 -12.74 -18.08
N ASN A 317 -5.35 -11.97 -17.04
CA ASN A 317 -4.41 -11.33 -16.11
C ASN A 317 -3.62 -10.19 -16.77
N SER A 318 -4.30 -9.38 -17.57
CA SER A 318 -3.76 -8.16 -18.16
C SER A 318 -3.52 -7.07 -17.10
N LEU A 319 -2.79 -6.05 -17.48
CA LEU A 319 -2.74 -4.76 -16.77
C LEU A 319 -3.40 -3.72 -17.65
N ASN A 320 -4.24 -2.88 -17.05
CA ASN A 320 -4.86 -1.73 -17.70
C ASN A 320 -5.19 -0.69 -16.62
N ASN A 321 -4.21 0.14 -16.30
CA ASN A 321 -4.26 1.10 -15.20
C ASN A 321 -4.02 2.50 -15.75
N VAL A 322 -4.73 3.47 -15.21
CA VAL A 322 -4.49 4.89 -15.46
C VAL A 322 -4.70 5.69 -14.19
N GLY A 323 -3.83 6.65 -13.93
CA GLY A 323 -3.90 7.53 -12.78
C GLY A 323 -3.57 8.97 -13.14
N PHE A 324 -4.27 9.90 -12.51
CA PHE A 324 -4.05 11.34 -12.60
C PHE A 324 -3.98 11.95 -11.21
N ARG A 325 -3.13 12.95 -11.06
CA ARG A 325 -3.05 13.77 -9.84
C ARG A 325 -2.82 15.22 -10.20
N ALA A 326 -3.56 16.10 -9.55
CA ALA A 326 -3.41 17.55 -9.65
C ALA A 326 -3.19 18.14 -8.27
N GLN A 327 -2.24 19.05 -8.15
CA GLN A 327 -1.91 19.73 -6.90
C GLN A 327 -1.76 21.23 -7.14
N LEU A 328 -2.22 22.04 -6.18
CA LEU A 328 -2.08 23.48 -6.16
C LEU A 328 -1.52 23.89 -4.80
N LEU A 329 -0.36 24.51 -4.78
CA LEU A 329 0.25 25.10 -3.59
C LEU A 329 0.00 26.60 -3.59
N TYR A 330 -0.64 27.10 -2.54
CA TYR A 330 -0.85 28.53 -2.29
C TYR A 330 -0.06 28.95 -1.05
N THR A 331 0.84 29.93 -1.22
CA THR A 331 1.65 30.50 -0.15
C THR A 331 1.27 31.96 0.10
N PRO A 332 0.16 32.22 0.84
CA PRO A 332 -0.31 33.59 1.08
C PRO A 332 0.74 34.43 1.82
N THR A 333 1.49 33.79 2.72
CA THR A 333 2.59 34.38 3.49
C THR A 333 3.73 33.38 3.61
N ASP A 334 4.91 33.82 4.07
CA ASP A 334 6.05 32.94 4.33
C ASP A 334 5.84 31.95 5.48
N LYS A 335 4.72 32.10 6.21
CA LYS A 335 4.39 31.26 7.36
C LYS A 335 3.27 30.25 7.06
N ILE A 336 2.54 30.41 5.97
CA ILE A 336 1.37 29.59 5.67
C ILE A 336 1.51 29.00 4.27
N ASN A 337 1.40 27.68 4.21
CA ASN A 337 1.27 26.91 2.97
C ASN A 337 -0.07 26.19 2.95
N ILE A 338 -0.79 26.32 1.86
CA ILE A 338 -2.06 25.61 1.65
C ILE A 338 -1.92 24.78 0.38
N THR A 339 -2.03 23.47 0.50
CA THR A 339 -1.96 22.55 -0.63
C THR A 339 -3.32 21.93 -0.87
N PHE A 340 -3.87 22.14 -2.05
CA PHE A 340 -5.02 21.41 -2.56
C PHE A 340 -4.52 20.26 -3.44
N ALA A 341 -5.03 19.07 -3.23
CA ALA A 341 -4.71 17.93 -4.06
C ALA A 341 -5.97 17.17 -4.44
N GLY A 342 -6.03 16.70 -5.68
CA GLY A 342 -7.07 15.81 -6.18
C GLY A 342 -6.45 14.72 -7.04
N ASP A 343 -6.96 13.50 -6.94
CA ASP A 343 -6.50 12.37 -7.73
C ASP A 343 -7.63 11.43 -8.10
N ASN A 344 -7.41 10.73 -9.20
CA ASN A 344 -8.27 9.66 -9.68
C ASN A 344 -7.41 8.57 -10.31
N ALA A 345 -7.69 7.32 -9.98
CA ALA A 345 -7.06 6.16 -10.58
C ALA A 345 -8.12 5.13 -10.96
N ARG A 346 -7.93 4.51 -12.11
CA ARG A 346 -8.79 3.47 -12.67
C ARG A 346 -7.98 2.25 -13.03
N GLN A 347 -8.51 1.08 -12.71
CA GLN A 347 -7.96 -0.20 -13.13
C GLN A 347 -9.05 -1.00 -13.82
N ARG A 348 -8.73 -1.53 -15.00
CA ARG A 348 -9.65 -2.30 -15.86
C ARG A 348 -8.95 -3.54 -16.45
N PRO A 349 -8.31 -4.39 -15.61
CA PRO A 349 -7.72 -5.63 -16.11
C PRO A 349 -8.83 -6.64 -16.47
N ASP A 350 -8.47 -7.66 -17.26
CA ASP A 350 -9.40 -8.74 -17.68
C ASP A 350 -9.67 -9.74 -16.57
N GLY A 351 -9.27 -9.45 -15.35
CA GLY A 351 -9.49 -10.30 -14.20
C GLY A 351 -8.21 -10.75 -13.54
N ASN A 352 -8.38 -11.39 -12.38
CA ASN A 352 -7.31 -12.01 -11.61
C ASN A 352 -7.48 -13.52 -11.71
N ALA A 353 -7.25 -14.05 -12.91
CA ALA A 353 -7.40 -15.47 -13.19
C ALA A 353 -6.38 -16.29 -12.39
N THR A 354 -6.84 -17.43 -11.92
CA THR A 354 -6.04 -18.46 -11.29
C THR A 354 -5.97 -19.68 -12.20
N VAL A 355 -5.06 -20.58 -11.88
CA VAL A 355 -4.99 -21.90 -12.49
C VAL A 355 -5.25 -22.95 -11.45
N VAL A 356 -5.76 -24.12 -11.84
CA VAL A 356 -5.82 -25.26 -10.94
C VAL A 356 -4.38 -25.72 -10.66
N ALA A 357 -4.01 -25.72 -9.39
CA ALA A 357 -2.64 -26.06 -8.97
C ALA A 357 -2.51 -27.54 -8.59
N GLY A 358 -3.61 -28.19 -8.23
CA GLY A 358 -3.62 -29.60 -7.89
C GLY A 358 -4.89 -30.05 -7.21
N VAL A 359 -4.93 -31.32 -6.88
CA VAL A 359 -6.07 -31.99 -6.23
C VAL A 359 -5.55 -32.79 -5.04
N VAL A 360 -6.22 -32.67 -3.91
CA VAL A 360 -5.95 -33.46 -2.71
C VAL A 360 -7.13 -34.40 -2.43
N THR A 361 -6.85 -35.58 -1.92
CA THR A 361 -7.86 -36.47 -1.38
C THR A 361 -8.31 -35.95 -0.03
N THR A 362 -9.61 -35.73 0.13
CA THR A 362 -10.23 -35.28 1.38
C THR A 362 -10.72 -36.49 2.20
N LYS A 363 -11.15 -36.27 3.45
CA LYS A 363 -11.80 -37.33 4.26
C LYS A 363 -13.28 -37.53 3.91
N ARG A 364 -13.80 -36.82 2.91
CA ARG A 364 -15.17 -36.99 2.42
C ARG A 364 -15.35 -38.35 1.73
N ALA A 365 -16.59 -38.82 1.65
CA ALA A 365 -16.94 -40.03 0.92
C ALA A 365 -16.47 -40.00 -0.56
N ALA A 366 -16.22 -41.15 -1.16
CA ALA A 366 -15.63 -41.28 -2.49
C ALA A 366 -16.38 -40.46 -3.56
N TYR A 367 -17.72 -40.48 -3.56
CA TYR A 367 -18.51 -39.70 -4.51
C TYR A 367 -18.37 -38.19 -4.35
N ARG A 368 -17.78 -37.69 -3.25
CA ARG A 368 -17.51 -36.29 -2.98
C ARG A 368 -16.04 -35.86 -3.24
N GLN A 369 -15.23 -36.77 -3.76
CA GLN A 369 -13.87 -36.44 -4.18
C GLN A 369 -13.90 -35.73 -5.52
N PHE A 370 -13.04 -34.70 -5.67
CA PHE A 370 -13.02 -33.87 -6.88
C PHE A 370 -12.93 -34.67 -8.17
N ASN A 371 -12.02 -35.64 -8.25
CA ASN A 371 -11.84 -36.45 -9.47
C ASN A 371 -13.10 -37.25 -9.85
N ASN A 372 -13.83 -37.75 -8.86
CA ASN A 372 -15.09 -38.47 -9.11
C ASN A 372 -16.22 -37.52 -9.54
N ILE A 373 -16.24 -36.31 -8.96
CA ILE A 373 -17.21 -35.27 -9.35
C ILE A 373 -17.03 -34.89 -10.81
N ILE A 374 -15.82 -34.57 -11.22
CA ILE A 374 -15.54 -34.14 -12.60
C ILE A 374 -15.72 -35.26 -13.60
N ALA A 375 -15.40 -36.52 -13.23
CA ALA A 375 -15.65 -37.68 -14.07
C ALA A 375 -17.13 -37.89 -14.33
N ASP A 376 -17.98 -37.78 -13.28
CA ASP A 376 -19.44 -37.87 -13.41
C ASP A 376 -20.05 -36.78 -14.30
N LEU A 377 -19.39 -35.62 -14.36
CA LEU A 377 -19.79 -34.47 -15.18
C LEU A 377 -19.13 -34.48 -16.58
N GLY A 378 -18.34 -35.53 -16.89
CA GLY A 378 -17.61 -35.62 -18.17
C GLY A 378 -16.57 -34.53 -18.41
N TYR A 379 -16.07 -33.89 -17.36
CA TYR A 379 -15.11 -32.82 -17.46
C TYR A 379 -13.69 -33.32 -17.21
N LYS A 380 -12.74 -32.65 -17.87
CA LYS A 380 -11.30 -32.84 -17.67
C LYS A 380 -10.61 -31.49 -17.52
N LEU A 381 -9.68 -31.40 -16.60
CA LEU A 381 -8.83 -30.24 -16.48
C LEU A 381 -8.04 -29.97 -17.77
N PRO A 382 -7.88 -28.73 -18.21
CA PRO A 382 -7.15 -28.38 -19.44
C PRO A 382 -5.66 -28.71 -19.34
N THR A 383 -5.09 -28.73 -18.15
CA THR A 383 -3.73 -29.14 -17.85
C THR A 383 -3.63 -29.62 -16.41
N THR A 384 -2.61 -30.43 -16.13
CA THR A 384 -2.22 -30.85 -14.78
C THR A 384 -0.96 -30.12 -14.27
N ASN A 385 -0.29 -29.34 -15.15
CA ASN A 385 0.85 -28.53 -14.78
C ASN A 385 0.42 -27.04 -14.72
N PRO A 386 0.35 -26.43 -13.53
CA PRO A 386 -0.08 -25.05 -13.39
C PRO A 386 0.81 -24.05 -14.16
N PHE A 387 2.08 -24.39 -14.41
CA PHE A 387 3.01 -23.53 -15.11
C PHE A 387 2.89 -23.57 -16.64
N ASP A 388 1.96 -24.35 -17.19
CA ASP A 388 1.53 -24.20 -18.58
C ASP A 388 0.77 -22.90 -18.79
N ARG A 389 0.35 -22.25 -17.68
CA ARG A 389 -0.35 -20.96 -17.67
C ARG A 389 -1.67 -20.99 -18.46
N ILE A 390 -2.41 -22.09 -18.32
CA ILE A 390 -3.68 -22.33 -18.98
C ILE A 390 -4.79 -22.37 -17.91
N THR A 391 -5.90 -21.71 -18.19
CA THR A 391 -7.16 -21.79 -17.45
C THR A 391 -8.29 -21.99 -18.45
N ASP A 392 -9.38 -22.56 -17.99
CA ASP A 392 -10.62 -22.74 -18.77
C ASP A 392 -11.86 -22.13 -18.08
N ALA A 393 -11.60 -21.25 -17.10
CA ALA A 393 -12.64 -20.54 -16.37
C ALA A 393 -13.76 -20.03 -17.30
N ASP A 394 -15.01 -20.35 -16.96
CA ASP A 394 -16.16 -20.14 -17.85
C ASP A 394 -16.99 -18.89 -17.51
N SER A 395 -16.83 -18.37 -16.30
CA SER A 395 -17.51 -17.13 -15.89
C SER A 395 -16.80 -15.89 -16.38
N PRO A 396 -17.55 -14.83 -16.77
CA PRO A 396 -16.91 -13.56 -17.20
C PRO A 396 -16.08 -12.94 -16.09
N TRP A 397 -14.84 -12.56 -16.42
CA TRP A 397 -13.95 -11.89 -15.50
C TRP A 397 -14.01 -10.38 -15.71
N ARG A 398 -14.17 -9.67 -14.63
CA ARG A 398 -14.12 -8.19 -14.60
C ARG A 398 -13.54 -7.73 -13.29
N VAL A 399 -12.61 -6.78 -13.35
CA VAL A 399 -11.99 -6.17 -12.17
C VAL A 399 -12.01 -4.66 -12.38
N ASN A 400 -13.18 -4.05 -12.23
CA ASN A 400 -13.30 -2.60 -12.28
C ASN A 400 -13.01 -2.02 -10.90
N ASN A 401 -11.99 -1.18 -10.83
CA ASN A 401 -11.51 -0.60 -9.60
C ASN A 401 -11.26 0.90 -9.81
N ASP A 402 -12.03 1.74 -9.14
CA ASP A 402 -11.94 3.19 -9.21
C ASP A 402 -11.62 3.77 -7.85
N PHE A 403 -10.58 4.60 -7.79
CA PHE A 403 -10.18 5.34 -6.59
C PHE A 403 -10.08 6.81 -6.90
N GLY A 404 -10.26 7.61 -5.89
CA GLY A 404 -9.99 9.01 -6.00
C GLY A 404 -10.36 9.79 -4.77
N GLY A 405 -10.23 11.10 -4.89
CA GLY A 405 -10.64 12.01 -3.85
C GLY A 405 -9.93 13.33 -3.92
N ALA A 406 -10.13 14.11 -2.88
CA ALA A 406 -9.53 15.42 -2.72
C ALA A 406 -9.05 15.64 -1.29
N SER A 407 -8.05 16.48 -1.12
CA SER A 407 -7.55 16.90 0.19
C SER A 407 -7.11 18.34 0.20
N VAL A 408 -7.18 18.94 1.36
CA VAL A 408 -6.63 20.25 1.67
C VAL A 408 -5.70 20.11 2.86
N ASN A 409 -4.45 20.47 2.68
CA ASN A 409 -3.44 20.52 3.73
C ASN A 409 -3.04 21.97 4.00
N ILE A 410 -3.14 22.40 5.25
CA ILE A 410 -2.75 23.74 5.70
C ILE A 410 -1.61 23.58 6.70
N ASP A 411 -0.44 24.07 6.35
CA ASP A 411 0.72 24.15 7.22
C ASP A 411 0.95 25.60 7.64
N ALA A 412 0.92 25.87 8.93
CA ALA A 412 1.16 27.19 9.49
C ALA A 412 2.32 27.15 10.50
N LYS A 413 3.32 28.02 10.34
CA LYS A 413 4.36 28.22 11.35
C LYS A 413 3.76 28.98 12.54
N VAL A 414 3.75 28.35 13.73
CA VAL A 414 3.21 28.90 14.96
C VAL A 414 4.26 28.77 16.07
N GLY A 415 4.77 29.88 16.57
CA GLY A 415 5.88 29.88 17.53
C GLY A 415 7.09 29.14 16.97
N SER A 416 7.64 28.22 17.76
CA SER A 416 8.77 27.35 17.39
C SER A 416 8.39 26.11 16.62
N GLY A 417 7.11 25.95 16.25
CA GLY A 417 6.58 24.74 15.63
C GLY A 417 5.71 25.00 14.41
N LYS A 418 5.06 23.94 13.99
CA LYS A 418 4.15 23.90 12.84
C LYS A 418 2.80 23.33 13.26
N LEU A 419 1.75 24.07 12.99
CA LEU A 419 0.37 23.60 13.02
C LEU A 419 0.02 23.07 11.63
N THR A 420 -0.44 21.84 11.56
CA THR A 420 -0.91 21.22 10.30
C THR A 420 -2.36 20.82 10.44
N SER A 421 -3.19 21.19 9.48
CA SER A 421 -4.58 20.71 9.34
C SER A 421 -4.72 20.00 8.02
N THR A 422 -5.16 18.75 8.04
CA THR A 422 -5.40 17.92 6.84
C THR A 422 -6.84 17.47 6.81
N THR A 423 -7.59 17.95 5.82
CA THR A 423 -8.98 17.56 5.55
C THR A 423 -8.99 16.75 4.27
N ALA A 424 -9.63 15.61 4.23
CA ALA A 424 -9.67 14.79 3.02
C ALA A 424 -10.99 14.04 2.88
N TRP A 425 -11.38 13.89 1.62
CA TRP A 425 -12.41 12.97 1.15
C TRP A 425 -11.78 11.96 0.22
N ARG A 426 -12.11 10.67 0.41
CA ARG A 426 -11.63 9.56 -0.42
C ARG A 426 -12.81 8.68 -0.78
N TYR A 427 -12.81 8.15 -2.02
CA TYR A 427 -13.77 7.14 -2.44
C TYR A 427 -13.08 5.92 -3.07
N TRP A 428 -13.77 4.80 -3.02
CA TRP A 428 -13.41 3.58 -3.70
C TRP A 428 -14.67 2.88 -4.21
N ASN A 429 -14.67 2.54 -5.50
CA ASN A 429 -15.72 1.76 -6.13
C ASN A 429 -15.11 0.47 -6.70
N TRP A 430 -15.70 -0.63 -6.35
CA TRP A 430 -15.31 -1.97 -6.74
C TRP A 430 -16.46 -2.67 -7.45
N ASP A 431 -16.24 -3.09 -8.74
CA ASP A 431 -17.22 -3.81 -9.55
C ASP A 431 -16.53 -5.04 -10.17
N PRO A 432 -16.48 -6.17 -9.45
CA PRO A 432 -15.87 -7.39 -9.90
C PRO A 432 -16.89 -8.31 -10.59
N SER A 433 -16.36 -9.19 -11.44
CA SER A 433 -16.98 -10.46 -11.81
C SER A 433 -15.90 -11.53 -11.77
N ASN A 434 -16.05 -12.55 -10.94
CA ASN A 434 -15.03 -13.56 -10.72
C ASN A 434 -15.60 -14.94 -11.01
N ASP A 435 -14.78 -15.79 -11.59
CA ASP A 435 -14.95 -17.23 -11.56
C ASP A 435 -14.37 -17.74 -10.24
N ARG A 436 -15.19 -18.30 -9.35
CA ARG A 436 -14.75 -18.70 -8.01
C ARG A 436 -14.54 -20.18 -7.83
N ASP A 437 -15.04 -20.99 -8.73
CA ASP A 437 -14.74 -22.42 -8.71
C ASP A 437 -13.44 -22.75 -9.47
N PHE A 438 -12.92 -21.82 -10.28
CA PHE A 438 -11.62 -21.81 -10.97
C PHE A 438 -11.50 -22.88 -12.07
N ILE A 439 -12.61 -23.40 -12.59
CA ILE A 439 -12.66 -24.45 -13.61
C ILE A 439 -13.71 -24.13 -14.66
N GLY A 440 -13.64 -24.79 -15.82
CA GLY A 440 -14.58 -24.63 -16.92
C GLY A 440 -15.91 -25.41 -16.74
N LEU A 441 -16.37 -25.60 -15.51
CA LEU A 441 -17.68 -26.16 -15.19
C LEU A 441 -18.59 -25.06 -14.63
N PRO A 442 -19.85 -24.99 -15.03
CA PRO A 442 -20.81 -24.00 -14.55
C PRO A 442 -21.27 -24.34 -13.11
N VAL A 443 -20.37 -24.29 -12.15
CA VAL A 443 -20.66 -24.45 -10.71
C VAL A 443 -21.19 -23.14 -10.15
N LEU A 444 -20.44 -22.05 -10.30
CA LEU A 444 -20.82 -20.70 -9.91
C LEU A 444 -20.78 -19.78 -11.13
N THR A 445 -21.94 -19.48 -11.70
CA THR A 445 -22.05 -18.66 -12.92
C THR A 445 -21.92 -17.16 -12.66
N LYS A 446 -22.12 -16.72 -11.40
CA LYS A 446 -21.91 -15.34 -10.99
C LYS A 446 -21.31 -15.25 -9.60
N SER A 447 -20.26 -14.43 -9.49
CA SER A 447 -19.71 -14.00 -8.22
C SER A 447 -19.29 -12.54 -8.35
N GLN A 448 -20.19 -11.64 -7.97
CA GLN A 448 -20.09 -10.19 -8.16
C GLN A 448 -20.22 -9.50 -6.79
N GLY A 449 -19.08 -9.28 -6.11
CA GLY A 449 -19.05 -8.66 -4.78
C GLY A 449 -18.82 -7.15 -4.88
N THR A 450 -19.77 -6.42 -5.49
CA THR A 450 -19.66 -4.96 -5.62
C THR A 450 -19.53 -4.26 -4.27
N SER A 451 -18.71 -3.21 -4.21
CA SER A 451 -18.54 -2.38 -3.02
C SER A 451 -18.32 -0.92 -3.40
N ARG A 452 -18.92 -0.03 -2.63
CA ARG A 452 -18.68 1.41 -2.67
C ARG A 452 -18.31 1.91 -1.30
N HIS A 453 -17.26 2.69 -1.24
CA HIS A 453 -16.74 3.28 -0.01
C HIS A 453 -16.54 4.77 -0.16
N ASP A 454 -17.03 5.52 0.80
CA ASP A 454 -16.77 6.95 0.97
C ASP A 454 -16.17 7.19 2.36
N GLN A 455 -15.14 8.02 2.44
CA GLN A 455 -14.39 8.31 3.66
C GLN A 455 -14.12 9.81 3.76
N TYR A 456 -14.36 10.38 4.93
CA TYR A 456 -13.98 11.74 5.30
C TYR A 456 -13.02 11.69 6.49
N THR A 457 -11.95 12.48 6.45
CA THR A 457 -10.98 12.56 7.54
C THR A 457 -10.62 14.00 7.84
N GLN A 458 -10.39 14.28 9.12
CA GLN A 458 -9.84 15.53 9.60
C GLN A 458 -8.74 15.23 10.62
N GLU A 459 -7.54 15.73 10.38
CA GLU A 459 -6.45 15.72 11.35
C GLU A 459 -6.00 17.16 11.61
N ILE A 460 -5.87 17.54 12.88
CA ILE A 460 -5.24 18.79 13.29
C ILE A 460 -4.12 18.40 14.25
N ARG A 461 -2.89 18.82 13.95
CA ARG A 461 -1.74 18.52 14.80
C ARG A 461 -0.78 19.71 14.90
N TYR A 462 -0.13 19.81 16.04
CA TYR A 462 0.98 20.71 16.27
C TYR A 462 2.26 19.92 16.54
N ALA A 463 3.34 20.25 15.84
CA ALA A 463 4.66 19.69 16.04
C ALA A 463 5.67 20.83 16.30
N GLY A 464 6.38 20.78 17.43
CA GLY A 464 7.27 21.88 17.78
C GLY A 464 8.25 21.58 18.89
N GLN A 465 9.14 22.53 19.11
CA GLN A 465 10.07 22.61 20.23
C GLN A 465 9.42 23.43 21.35
N PHE A 466 9.32 22.87 22.56
CA PHE A 466 8.73 23.53 23.73
C PHE A 466 9.79 24.13 24.64
N SER A 467 10.97 23.50 24.67
CA SER A 467 12.16 24.01 25.36
C SER A 467 13.41 23.46 24.70
N SER A 468 14.60 23.83 25.16
CA SER A 468 15.87 23.28 24.65
C SER A 468 15.96 21.74 24.78
N LYS A 469 15.21 21.14 25.70
CA LYS A 469 15.22 19.70 25.99
C LYS A 469 13.91 18.98 25.66
N LEU A 470 12.87 19.71 25.22
CA LEU A 470 11.55 19.13 25.04
C LEU A 470 10.96 19.53 23.70
N SER A 471 10.67 18.54 22.87
CA SER A 471 9.91 18.69 21.63
C SER A 471 8.78 17.67 21.57
N GLY A 472 7.82 17.84 20.69
CA GLY A 472 6.74 16.85 20.57
C GLY A 472 5.75 17.15 19.48
N VAL A 473 4.80 16.23 19.37
CA VAL A 473 3.66 16.27 18.45
C VAL A 473 2.40 15.97 19.23
N PHE A 474 1.36 16.80 19.06
CA PHE A 474 0.02 16.60 19.64
C PHE A 474 -1.02 16.81 18.55
N GLY A 475 -2.11 16.08 18.61
CA GLY A 475 -3.15 16.21 17.61
C GLY A 475 -4.46 15.53 17.96
N ILE A 476 -5.44 15.84 17.13
CA ILE A 476 -6.75 15.19 17.09
C ILE A 476 -6.99 14.61 15.71
N PHE A 477 -7.74 13.54 15.64
CA PHE A 477 -8.10 12.86 14.39
C PHE A 477 -9.55 12.43 14.42
N LEU A 478 -10.25 12.69 13.32
CA LEU A 478 -11.63 12.28 13.09
C LEU A 478 -11.71 11.52 11.77
N ILE A 479 -12.52 10.47 11.73
CA ILE A 479 -12.82 9.70 10.52
C ILE A 479 -14.28 9.30 10.52
N ASP A 480 -14.94 9.53 9.40
CA ASP A 480 -16.27 9.02 9.09
C ASP A 480 -16.20 8.27 7.76
N GLN A 481 -16.72 7.05 7.71
CA GLN A 481 -16.70 6.23 6.51
C GLN A 481 -17.95 5.39 6.38
N VAL A 482 -18.40 5.25 5.15
CA VAL A 482 -19.54 4.41 4.78
C VAL A 482 -19.09 3.44 3.70
N LEU A 483 -19.33 2.17 3.94
CA LEU A 483 -19.09 1.09 2.98
C LEU A 483 -20.42 0.40 2.67
N THR A 484 -20.77 0.31 1.41
CA THR A 484 -22.00 -0.34 0.94
C THR A 484 -21.70 -1.36 -0.15
N SER A 485 -22.52 -2.40 -0.23
CA SER A 485 -22.68 -3.16 -1.48
C SER A 485 -23.52 -2.32 -2.45
N ASP A 486 -22.94 -1.84 -3.56
CA ASP A 486 -23.62 -0.94 -4.49
C ASP A 486 -23.56 -1.49 -5.93
N PRO A 487 -24.70 -1.84 -6.55
CA PRO A 487 -26.04 -1.84 -5.92
C PRO A 487 -26.28 -3.05 -5.03
N VAL A 488 -25.62 -4.20 -5.31
CA VAL A 488 -25.86 -5.47 -4.62
C VAL A 488 -24.75 -6.46 -4.94
N GLN A 489 -24.37 -7.27 -3.97
CA GLN A 489 -23.49 -8.42 -4.22
C GLN A 489 -24.35 -9.62 -4.68
N ILE A 490 -23.88 -10.33 -5.71
CA ILE A 490 -24.58 -11.45 -6.31
C ILE A 490 -23.69 -12.69 -6.29
N GLU A 491 -24.24 -13.81 -5.84
CA GLU A 491 -23.71 -15.14 -6.07
C GLU A 491 -24.81 -15.98 -6.72
N GLU A 492 -24.49 -16.75 -7.79
CA GLU A 492 -25.44 -17.55 -8.52
C GLU A 492 -24.82 -18.88 -8.92
N SER A 493 -25.55 -19.96 -8.66
CA SER A 493 -25.18 -21.32 -9.00
C SER A 493 -25.50 -21.62 -10.47
N GLY A 494 -24.67 -22.44 -11.09
CA GLY A 494 -24.93 -23.01 -12.39
C GLY A 494 -25.44 -24.45 -12.34
N SER A 495 -25.55 -25.06 -13.51
CA SER A 495 -26.08 -26.40 -13.70
C SER A 495 -25.27 -27.52 -13.05
N ALA A 496 -23.96 -27.30 -12.79
CA ALA A 496 -23.08 -28.26 -12.12
C ALA A 496 -23.10 -28.16 -10.58
N GLN A 497 -23.71 -27.11 -9.99
CA GLN A 497 -23.70 -26.85 -8.54
C GLN A 497 -24.23 -28.04 -7.72
N TRP A 498 -25.26 -28.71 -8.21
CA TRP A 498 -25.84 -29.85 -7.51
C TRP A 498 -24.81 -30.90 -7.14
N ARG A 499 -23.86 -31.15 -8.06
CA ARG A 499 -22.88 -32.22 -7.89
C ARG A 499 -21.78 -31.83 -6.87
N PHE A 500 -21.38 -30.58 -6.84
CA PHE A 500 -20.45 -30.07 -5.86
C PHE A 500 -21.08 -29.91 -4.46
N SER A 501 -22.37 -29.61 -4.39
CA SER A 501 -23.12 -29.48 -3.14
C SER A 501 -23.64 -30.81 -2.60
N GLN A 502 -23.62 -31.86 -3.38
CA GLN A 502 -24.19 -33.17 -3.03
C GLN A 502 -23.59 -33.71 -1.72
N SER A 503 -24.44 -33.84 -0.70
CA SER A 503 -24.06 -34.33 0.64
C SER A 503 -24.57 -35.75 0.95
N SER A 504 -25.42 -36.30 0.08
CA SER A 504 -25.94 -37.67 0.20
C SER A 504 -26.13 -38.29 -1.18
N THR A 505 -26.38 -39.58 -1.23
CA THR A 505 -26.67 -40.32 -2.48
C THR A 505 -28.12 -40.20 -2.95
N SER A 506 -28.93 -39.37 -2.29
CA SER A 506 -30.32 -39.15 -2.67
C SER A 506 -30.50 -38.70 -4.11
N ALA A 507 -31.44 -39.24 -4.83
CA ALA A 507 -31.79 -38.85 -6.20
C ALA A 507 -32.31 -37.40 -6.28
N LEU A 508 -32.80 -36.84 -5.18
CA LEU A 508 -33.31 -35.46 -5.11
C LEU A 508 -32.28 -34.41 -5.51
N TRP A 509 -30.98 -34.71 -5.31
CA TRP A 509 -29.90 -33.81 -5.75
C TRP A 509 -29.89 -33.62 -7.27
N LYS A 510 -30.37 -34.62 -8.04
CA LYS A 510 -30.40 -34.57 -9.50
C LYS A 510 -31.70 -33.96 -10.05
N THR A 511 -32.56 -33.38 -9.19
CA THR A 511 -33.81 -32.73 -9.63
C THR A 511 -33.45 -31.59 -10.62
N PRO A 512 -33.95 -31.65 -11.85
CA PRO A 512 -33.63 -30.67 -12.88
C PRO A 512 -33.94 -29.23 -12.46
N GLY A 513 -33.01 -28.32 -12.70
CA GLY A 513 -33.17 -26.90 -12.41
C GLY A 513 -33.15 -26.55 -10.91
N LEU A 514 -32.91 -27.51 -9.99
CA LEU A 514 -32.97 -27.25 -8.54
C LEU A 514 -32.05 -26.10 -8.14
N PHE A 515 -30.81 -26.09 -8.64
CA PHE A 515 -29.81 -25.09 -8.33
C PHE A 515 -29.49 -24.19 -9.50
N ASP A 516 -29.81 -24.55 -10.73
CA ASP A 516 -29.45 -23.74 -11.91
C ASP A 516 -30.10 -22.35 -11.84
N GLY A 517 -29.29 -21.27 -11.82
CA GLY A 517 -29.78 -19.95 -11.57
C GLY A 517 -30.20 -19.64 -10.12
N PHE A 518 -30.01 -20.60 -9.18
CA PHE A 518 -30.28 -20.34 -7.76
C PHE A 518 -29.17 -19.53 -7.16
N GLY A 519 -29.50 -18.38 -6.60
CA GLY A 519 -28.48 -17.44 -6.09
C GLY A 519 -28.93 -16.60 -4.92
N THR A 520 -28.06 -15.69 -4.53
CA THR A 520 -28.31 -14.70 -3.50
C THR A 520 -28.06 -13.29 -3.98
N LYS A 521 -28.84 -12.36 -3.49
CA LYS A 521 -28.62 -10.92 -3.54
C LYS A 521 -28.37 -10.42 -2.13
N THR A 522 -27.18 -9.86 -1.91
CA THR A 522 -26.78 -9.34 -0.60
C THR A 522 -26.61 -7.83 -0.68
N THR A 523 -27.32 -7.11 0.19
CA THR A 523 -27.11 -5.69 0.46
C THR A 523 -26.54 -5.54 1.84
N SER A 524 -25.53 -4.69 1.97
CA SER A 524 -24.92 -4.37 3.25
C SER A 524 -24.53 -2.90 3.32
N ARG A 525 -24.62 -2.35 4.50
CA ARG A 525 -24.15 -1.00 4.83
C ARG A 525 -23.39 -1.06 6.14
N LEU A 526 -22.15 -0.63 6.13
CA LEU A 526 -21.28 -0.48 7.29
C LEU A 526 -20.91 0.98 7.43
N GLU A 527 -21.35 1.60 8.51
CA GLU A 527 -20.93 2.93 8.91
C GLU A 527 -19.87 2.82 10.01
N THR A 528 -18.80 3.59 9.92
CA THR A 528 -17.75 3.62 10.92
C THR A 528 -17.40 5.06 11.25
N LEU A 529 -17.55 5.43 12.52
CA LEU A 529 -17.10 6.71 13.07
C LEU A 529 -15.93 6.45 14.01
N GLY A 530 -14.86 7.22 13.87
CA GLY A 530 -13.73 7.17 14.77
C GLY A 530 -13.26 8.57 15.18
N ALA A 531 -12.85 8.71 16.43
CA ALA A 531 -12.25 9.93 16.96
C ALA A 531 -11.04 9.59 17.82
N ALA A 532 -10.03 10.47 17.81
CA ALA A 532 -8.87 10.25 18.66
C ALA A 532 -8.19 11.56 19.07
N ILE A 533 -7.55 11.52 20.24
CA ILE A 533 -6.59 12.51 20.69
C ILE A 533 -5.25 11.79 20.95
N PHE A 534 -4.15 12.39 20.51
CA PHE A 534 -2.84 11.76 20.61
C PHE A 534 -1.72 12.76 20.88
N GLY A 535 -0.62 12.25 21.45
CA GLY A 535 0.60 13.02 21.62
C GLY A 535 1.81 12.13 21.82
N GLN A 536 2.95 12.64 21.41
CA GLN A 536 4.27 12.07 21.69
C GLN A 536 5.23 13.19 22.03
N ILE A 537 6.03 13.00 23.06
CA ILE A 537 7.07 13.93 23.51
C ILE A 537 8.44 13.30 23.19
N ASP A 538 9.41 14.08 22.86
CA ASP A 538 10.83 13.73 22.80
C ASP A 538 11.53 14.58 23.87
N TRP A 539 11.93 13.94 24.95
CA TRP A 539 12.61 14.54 26.08
C TRP A 539 14.11 14.18 26.06
N ALA A 540 14.93 15.16 25.72
CA ALA A 540 16.39 15.06 25.84
C ALA A 540 16.80 15.12 27.31
N ILE A 541 16.89 13.95 27.96
CA ILE A 541 17.40 13.85 29.34
C ILE A 541 18.83 14.40 29.40
N THR A 542 19.64 13.98 28.43
CA THR A 542 20.95 14.55 28.10
C THR A 542 21.06 14.77 26.61
N ASP A 543 22.12 15.39 26.12
CA ASP A 543 22.38 15.57 24.67
C ASP A 543 22.50 14.22 23.92
N LYS A 544 22.71 13.12 24.62
CA LYS A 544 22.88 11.77 24.06
C LYS A 544 21.75 10.79 24.40
N LEU A 545 20.97 11.08 25.43
CA LEU A 545 19.94 10.19 25.93
C LEU A 545 18.57 10.86 25.84
N HIS A 546 17.66 10.25 25.08
CA HIS A 546 16.32 10.72 24.84
C HIS A 546 15.27 9.69 25.32
N LEU A 547 14.21 10.18 25.93
CA LEU A 547 13.02 9.39 26.28
C LEU A 547 11.83 9.91 25.48
N LEU A 548 11.14 8.98 24.77
CA LEU A 548 10.05 9.31 23.88
C LEU A 548 8.75 8.62 24.29
N PRO A 549 8.04 9.13 25.33
CA PRO A 549 6.70 8.63 25.67
C PRO A 549 5.66 9.16 24.70
N GLY A 550 4.68 8.33 24.37
CA GLY A 550 3.55 8.70 23.56
C GLY A 550 2.29 7.96 23.95
N LEU A 551 1.15 8.61 23.84
CA LEU A 551 -0.16 8.08 24.20
C LEU A 551 -1.22 8.55 23.20
N ARG A 552 -2.21 7.70 22.96
CA ARG A 552 -3.39 7.99 22.15
C ARG A 552 -4.62 7.35 22.77
N PHE A 553 -5.68 8.11 22.86
CA PHE A 553 -7.03 7.64 23.16
C PHE A 553 -7.83 7.58 21.87
N ASN A 554 -8.58 6.50 21.66
CA ASN A 554 -9.41 6.29 20.49
C ASN A 554 -10.84 5.92 20.91
N TYR A 555 -11.81 6.46 20.19
CA TYR A 555 -13.21 6.06 20.19
C TYR A 555 -13.57 5.52 18.82
N ASP A 556 -14.22 4.36 18.77
CA ASP A 556 -14.66 3.70 17.57
C ASP A 556 -16.13 3.26 17.70
N LYS A 557 -16.91 3.52 16.64
CA LYS A 557 -18.29 3.07 16.52
C LYS A 557 -18.49 2.43 15.16
N LYS A 558 -19.13 1.27 15.13
CA LYS A 558 -19.56 0.59 13.89
C LYS A 558 -21.04 0.30 13.96
N ASP A 559 -21.75 0.56 12.85
CA ASP A 559 -23.18 0.32 12.67
C ASP A 559 -23.37 -0.46 11.35
N VAL A 560 -24.10 -1.57 11.42
CA VAL A 560 -24.24 -2.51 10.30
C VAL A 560 -25.70 -2.78 10.03
N ASP A 561 -26.08 -2.71 8.75
CA ASP A 561 -27.34 -3.20 8.21
C ASP A 561 -27.01 -4.25 7.12
N TYR A 562 -27.48 -5.47 7.26
CA TYR A 562 -27.19 -6.59 6.38
C TYR A 562 -28.48 -7.31 5.98
N LYS A 563 -28.64 -7.57 4.67
CA LYS A 563 -29.75 -8.33 4.12
C LYS A 563 -29.27 -9.18 2.97
N ARG A 564 -29.58 -10.47 3.01
CA ARG A 564 -29.36 -11.44 1.95
C ARG A 564 -30.66 -12.15 1.62
N GLU A 565 -31.04 -12.16 0.34
CA GLU A 565 -32.23 -12.78 -0.21
C GLU A 565 -31.86 -13.79 -1.27
N THR A 566 -32.47 -14.96 -1.24
CA THR A 566 -32.32 -15.98 -2.26
C THR A 566 -33.28 -15.72 -3.42
N TYR A 567 -32.86 -16.13 -4.61
CA TYR A 567 -33.68 -16.05 -5.82
C TYR A 567 -33.39 -17.22 -6.77
N GLY A 568 -34.25 -17.45 -7.77
CA GLY A 568 -34.01 -18.39 -8.86
C GLY A 568 -34.07 -19.87 -8.45
N GLY A 569 -33.49 -20.70 -9.32
CA GLY A 569 -33.59 -22.14 -9.23
C GLY A 569 -35.04 -22.66 -9.32
N LEU A 570 -35.20 -23.96 -9.20
CA LEU A 570 -36.54 -24.57 -9.20
C LEU A 570 -37.45 -23.96 -8.12
N GLN A 571 -38.60 -23.47 -8.53
CA GLN A 571 -39.63 -23.04 -7.60
C GLN A 571 -40.43 -24.28 -7.11
N THR A 572 -40.41 -24.48 -5.81
CA THR A 572 -41.00 -25.68 -5.21
C THR A 572 -41.54 -25.39 -3.81
N THR A 573 -42.54 -26.15 -3.40
CA THR A 573 -43.04 -26.18 -2.02
C THR A 573 -42.65 -27.48 -1.31
N ASP A 574 -41.98 -28.41 -2.02
CA ASP A 574 -41.49 -29.66 -1.44
C ASP A 574 -40.47 -29.38 -0.34
N PRO A 575 -40.75 -29.75 0.93
CA PRO A 575 -39.85 -29.49 2.05
C PRO A 575 -38.44 -30.11 1.87
N ALA A 576 -38.34 -31.27 1.22
CA ALA A 576 -37.05 -31.95 1.01
C ALA A 576 -36.20 -31.20 -0.01
N LEU A 577 -36.77 -30.70 -1.09
CA LEU A 577 -36.07 -29.88 -2.08
C LEU A 577 -35.69 -28.49 -1.50
N LEU A 578 -36.60 -27.91 -0.71
CA LEU A 578 -36.29 -26.64 0.01
C LEU A 578 -35.15 -26.84 1.00
N ALA A 579 -35.07 -27.96 1.71
CA ALA A 579 -33.95 -28.27 2.59
C ALA A 579 -32.60 -28.33 1.84
N LEU A 580 -32.60 -28.93 0.65
CA LEU A 580 -31.39 -28.95 -0.21
C LEU A 580 -30.98 -27.55 -0.66
N LYS A 581 -31.92 -26.73 -1.11
CA LYS A 581 -31.68 -25.33 -1.48
C LYS A 581 -31.12 -24.52 -0.29
N ASN A 582 -31.71 -24.67 0.88
CA ASN A 582 -31.25 -23.98 2.11
C ASN A 582 -29.87 -24.45 2.57
N GLY A 583 -29.43 -25.65 2.18
CA GLY A 583 -28.06 -26.12 2.38
C GLY A 583 -27.03 -25.36 1.55
N VAL A 584 -27.44 -24.67 0.47
CA VAL A 584 -26.55 -23.89 -0.40
C VAL A 584 -26.68 -22.42 -0.08
N TYR A 585 -27.89 -21.86 -0.13
CA TYR A 585 -28.13 -20.45 0.17
C TYR A 585 -29.37 -20.28 1.06
N THR A 586 -29.29 -19.32 1.99
CA THR A 586 -30.40 -18.98 2.90
C THR A 586 -30.65 -17.48 2.93
N ASN A 587 -31.88 -17.07 3.15
CA ASN A 587 -32.21 -15.70 3.48
C ASN A 587 -31.65 -15.33 4.86
N GLN A 588 -31.19 -14.13 5.02
CA GLN A 588 -30.68 -13.63 6.30
C GLN A 588 -30.76 -12.12 6.35
N ALA A 589 -31.17 -11.59 7.50
CA ALA A 589 -31.13 -10.16 7.76
C ALA A 589 -30.79 -9.90 9.23
N PHE A 590 -29.94 -8.91 9.48
CA PHE A 590 -29.60 -8.47 10.83
C PHE A 590 -29.10 -7.03 10.84
N LYS A 591 -29.22 -6.41 12.01
CA LYS A 591 -28.57 -5.14 12.34
C LYS A 591 -27.68 -5.36 13.54
N PHE A 592 -26.53 -4.71 13.52
CA PHE A 592 -25.53 -4.85 14.57
C PHE A 592 -24.84 -3.51 14.82
N LYS A 593 -24.72 -3.14 16.11
CA LYS A 593 -24.05 -1.91 16.51
C LYS A 593 -23.03 -2.20 17.60
N VAL A 594 -21.87 -1.59 17.51
CA VAL A 594 -20.81 -1.70 18.53
C VAL A 594 -20.07 -0.39 18.68
N GLU A 595 -19.74 -0.07 19.93
CA GLU A 595 -18.93 1.08 20.30
C GLU A 595 -17.82 0.61 21.24
N GLU A 596 -16.62 1.18 21.10
CA GLU A 596 -15.48 0.85 21.96
C GLU A 596 -14.52 2.02 22.15
N ASN A 597 -13.81 1.99 23.29
CA ASN A 597 -12.75 2.93 23.62
C ASN A 597 -11.46 2.16 23.84
N ASN A 598 -10.37 2.64 23.25
CA ASN A 598 -9.09 1.96 23.33
C ASN A 598 -7.94 2.95 23.52
N PHE A 599 -6.92 2.53 24.28
CA PHE A 599 -5.67 3.25 24.40
C PHE A 599 -4.59 2.55 23.59
N SER A 600 -3.73 3.34 22.96
CA SER A 600 -2.47 2.88 22.38
C SER A 600 -1.35 3.82 22.81
N GLY A 601 -0.15 3.27 23.00
CA GLY A 601 0.97 4.07 23.46
C GLY A 601 2.30 3.40 23.21
N GLN A 602 3.36 4.17 23.41
CA GLN A 602 4.72 3.68 23.31
C GLN A 602 5.67 4.46 24.22
N VAL A 603 6.75 3.81 24.60
CA VAL A 603 7.89 4.45 25.25
C VAL A 603 9.14 3.96 24.54
N THR A 604 9.93 4.89 24.01
CA THR A 604 11.22 4.60 23.38
C THR A 604 12.32 5.29 24.15
N LEU A 605 13.38 4.55 24.50
CA LEU A 605 14.62 5.08 24.99
C LEU A 605 15.63 5.07 23.85
N ALA A 606 16.21 6.22 23.51
CA ALA A 606 17.20 6.34 22.45
C ALA A 606 18.51 6.88 23.00
N TYR A 607 19.62 6.23 22.64
CA TYR A 607 20.96 6.60 23.04
C TYR A 607 21.85 6.86 21.83
N LYS A 608 22.36 8.08 21.71
CA LYS A 608 23.21 8.58 20.61
C LYS A 608 24.61 8.89 21.15
N PRO A 609 25.48 7.89 21.34
CA PRO A 609 26.85 8.14 21.85
C PRO A 609 27.66 9.05 20.94
N THR A 610 27.43 8.94 19.64
CA THR A 610 28.03 9.77 18.59
C THR A 610 26.97 10.16 17.55
N LYS A 611 27.28 11.07 16.63
CA LYS A 611 26.39 11.44 15.50
C LYS A 611 26.15 10.28 14.53
N ASN A 612 26.98 9.24 14.56
CA ASN A 612 26.93 8.12 13.62
C ASN A 612 26.28 6.87 14.21
N ILE A 613 25.90 6.88 15.49
CA ILE A 613 25.36 5.73 16.20
C ILE A 613 24.10 6.15 16.95
N ASN A 614 23.00 5.44 16.69
CA ASN A 614 21.73 5.61 17.38
C ASN A 614 21.23 4.21 17.81
N ALA A 615 21.34 3.91 19.10
CA ALA A 615 20.80 2.68 19.72
C ALA A 615 19.47 3.02 20.38
N PHE A 616 18.48 2.13 20.27
CA PHE A 616 17.19 2.37 20.88
C PHE A 616 16.53 1.08 21.39
N ALA A 617 15.63 1.26 22.36
CA ALA A 617 14.74 0.22 22.84
C ALA A 617 13.32 0.78 22.95
N THR A 618 12.34 0.03 22.48
CA THR A 618 10.93 0.43 22.41
C THR A 618 10.04 -0.62 23.06
N TYR A 619 9.12 -0.17 23.91
CA TYR A 619 7.90 -0.86 24.29
C TYR A 619 6.72 -0.13 23.65
N ALA A 620 5.83 -0.87 22.98
CA ALA A 620 4.63 -0.31 22.41
C ALA A 620 3.42 -1.23 22.60
N ASN A 621 2.25 -0.62 22.79
CA ASN A 621 0.96 -1.27 22.64
C ASN A 621 0.15 -0.60 21.55
N SER A 622 -0.65 -1.39 20.86
CA SER A 622 -1.52 -0.96 19.77
C SER A 622 -2.74 -1.87 19.70
N TYR A 623 -3.70 -1.51 18.88
CA TYR A 623 -4.88 -2.34 18.69
C TYR A 623 -5.40 -2.23 17.25
N LYS A 624 -6.15 -3.24 16.85
CA LYS A 624 -7.01 -3.25 15.67
C LYS A 624 -8.45 -3.36 16.17
N PRO A 625 -9.36 -2.48 15.75
CA PRO A 625 -10.69 -2.40 16.31
C PRO A 625 -11.53 -3.65 16.02
N VAL A 626 -12.67 -3.74 16.68
CA VAL A 626 -13.68 -4.75 16.46
C VAL A 626 -13.98 -4.90 14.97
N GLY A 627 -13.97 -6.15 14.48
CA GLY A 627 -14.42 -6.51 13.14
C GLY A 627 -15.89 -6.92 13.14
N VAL A 628 -16.47 -6.97 11.94
CA VAL A 628 -17.85 -7.42 11.73
C VAL A 628 -17.90 -8.46 10.62
N ASN A 629 -18.61 -9.57 10.82
CA ASN A 629 -18.86 -10.55 9.79
C ASN A 629 -19.98 -10.07 8.83
N LEU A 630 -19.59 -9.74 7.59
CA LEU A 630 -20.49 -9.35 6.50
C LEU A 630 -20.71 -10.46 5.45
N GLY A 631 -20.18 -11.67 5.68
CA GLY A 631 -20.36 -12.82 4.78
C GLY A 631 -21.62 -13.68 5.07
N GLY A 632 -22.41 -13.29 6.07
CA GLY A 632 -23.49 -14.05 6.65
C GLY A 632 -23.07 -14.73 7.96
N LEU A 633 -24.04 -15.01 8.82
CA LEU A 633 -23.84 -15.57 10.14
C LEU A 633 -24.38 -17.00 10.23
N PRO A 634 -23.80 -17.88 11.07
CA PRO A 634 -24.42 -19.14 11.42
C PRO A 634 -25.81 -18.94 12.03
N THR A 635 -26.66 -19.95 11.86
CA THR A 635 -28.01 -19.97 12.42
C THR A 635 -28.19 -21.16 13.33
N ALA A 636 -28.96 -20.99 14.40
CA ALA A 636 -29.42 -22.08 15.25
C ALA A 636 -30.97 -22.06 15.31
N ASN A 637 -31.63 -23.18 15.05
CA ASN A 637 -33.09 -23.30 15.00
C ASN A 637 -33.75 -22.23 14.10
N GLY A 638 -33.09 -21.89 12.97
CA GLY A 638 -33.59 -20.87 12.05
C GLY A 638 -33.30 -19.40 12.47
N ALA A 639 -32.81 -19.15 13.69
CA ALA A 639 -32.44 -17.83 14.15
C ALA A 639 -30.96 -17.52 13.90
N VAL A 640 -30.67 -16.28 13.50
CA VAL A 640 -29.29 -15.79 13.28
C VAL A 640 -28.57 -15.67 14.63
N LEU A 641 -27.37 -16.25 14.71
CA LEU A 641 -26.48 -16.10 15.89
C LEU A 641 -25.79 -14.74 15.85
N LEU A 642 -26.51 -13.68 16.30
CA LEU A 642 -26.06 -12.30 16.17
C LEU A 642 -24.74 -12.00 16.92
N ASP A 643 -24.44 -12.70 18.01
CA ASP A 643 -23.19 -12.56 18.76
C ASP A 643 -21.96 -12.86 17.89
N LEU A 644 -22.12 -13.72 16.88
CA LEU A 644 -21.05 -14.03 15.91
C LEU A 644 -20.85 -12.95 14.85
N ALA A 645 -21.70 -11.92 14.82
CA ALA A 645 -21.43 -10.73 14.00
C ALA A 645 -20.17 -9.99 14.48
N ARG A 646 -19.91 -10.05 15.78
CA ARG A 646 -18.78 -9.39 16.41
C ARG A 646 -17.50 -10.24 16.31
N VAL A 647 -16.45 -9.69 15.74
CA VAL A 647 -15.07 -10.22 15.82
C VAL A 647 -14.30 -9.35 16.81
N LYS A 648 -13.75 -9.96 17.84
CA LYS A 648 -13.07 -9.23 18.93
C LYS A 648 -11.94 -8.35 18.40
N PRO A 649 -11.66 -7.20 19.03
CA PRO A 649 -10.49 -6.39 18.71
C PRO A 649 -9.20 -7.15 18.98
N GLU A 650 -8.15 -6.89 18.18
CA GLU A 650 -6.81 -7.39 18.46
C GLU A 650 -6.07 -6.42 19.39
N PHE A 651 -5.34 -6.97 20.36
CA PHE A 651 -4.46 -6.20 21.24
C PHE A 651 -3.01 -6.63 21.05
N VAL A 652 -2.16 -5.66 20.74
CA VAL A 652 -0.75 -5.89 20.43
C VAL A 652 0.14 -5.39 21.55
N THR A 653 1.11 -6.22 21.94
CA THR A 653 2.24 -5.87 22.80
C THR A 653 3.53 -6.10 22.03
N HIS A 654 4.40 -5.11 22.01
CA HIS A 654 5.60 -5.12 21.18
C HIS A 654 6.83 -4.67 21.96
N TYR A 655 7.93 -5.40 21.77
CA TYR A 655 9.26 -5.08 22.28
C TYR A 655 10.24 -5.05 21.11
N GLU A 656 11.10 -4.06 21.10
CA GLU A 656 12.08 -3.89 20.03
C GLU A 656 13.36 -3.26 20.55
N VAL A 657 14.49 -3.73 20.03
CA VAL A 657 15.80 -3.10 20.21
C VAL A 657 16.46 -2.92 18.87
N GLY A 658 17.08 -1.78 18.65
CA GLY A 658 17.69 -1.46 17.37
C GLY A 658 18.97 -0.66 17.50
N LEU A 659 19.81 -0.82 16.48
CA LEU A 659 21.07 -0.11 16.32
C LEU A 659 21.13 0.43 14.88
N LYS A 660 21.23 1.73 14.73
CA LYS A 660 21.46 2.41 13.46
C LYS A 660 22.84 3.01 13.43
N THR A 661 23.60 2.73 12.38
CA THR A 661 24.98 3.21 12.27
C THR A 661 25.27 3.82 10.90
N LYS A 662 26.17 4.80 10.89
CA LYS A 662 26.82 5.36 9.69
C LYS A 662 28.31 5.02 9.79
N PRO A 663 28.76 3.81 9.35
CA PRO A 663 30.17 3.44 9.41
C PRO A 663 31.08 4.36 8.60
N SER A 664 30.52 4.97 7.54
CA SER A 664 31.15 6.04 6.76
C SER A 664 30.09 7.06 6.37
N PRO A 665 30.49 8.26 5.91
CA PRO A 665 29.54 9.27 5.40
C PRO A 665 28.68 8.76 4.23
N GLN A 666 29.09 7.68 3.57
CA GLN A 666 28.48 7.10 2.38
C GLN A 666 27.82 5.74 2.64
N SER A 667 27.75 5.31 3.90
CA SER A 667 27.24 3.98 4.23
C SER A 667 26.35 4.04 5.47
N SER A 668 25.30 3.24 5.46
CA SER A 668 24.44 3.02 6.63
C SER A 668 24.22 1.52 6.82
N VAL A 669 24.21 1.08 8.08
CA VAL A 669 23.91 -0.29 8.47
C VAL A 669 23.03 -0.25 9.70
N ASN A 670 21.89 -0.91 9.63
CA ASN A 670 20.88 -0.95 10.69
C ASN A 670 20.58 -2.40 11.08
N LEU A 671 20.52 -2.66 12.37
CA LEU A 671 20.16 -3.97 12.93
C LEU A 671 19.00 -3.78 13.92
N VAL A 672 17.98 -4.61 13.81
CA VAL A 672 16.81 -4.57 14.69
C VAL A 672 16.42 -5.98 15.09
N ALA A 673 16.11 -6.18 16.37
CA ALA A 673 15.46 -7.40 16.88
C ALA A 673 14.13 -7.04 17.53
N PHE A 674 13.11 -7.88 17.32
CA PHE A 674 11.76 -7.58 17.77
C PHE A 674 10.99 -8.81 18.25
N SER A 675 9.99 -8.57 19.10
CA SER A 675 8.97 -9.54 19.50
C SER A 675 7.61 -8.86 19.60
N THR A 676 6.63 -9.41 18.90
CA THR A 676 5.25 -8.91 18.86
C THR A 676 4.30 -10.02 19.27
N ASP A 677 3.55 -9.81 20.33
CA ASP A 677 2.43 -10.64 20.79
C ASP A 677 1.12 -10.00 20.43
N ILE A 678 0.19 -10.78 19.87
CA ILE A 678 -1.18 -10.33 19.57
C ILE A 678 -2.17 -11.27 20.25
N LYS A 679 -3.04 -10.70 21.05
CA LYS A 679 -4.18 -11.37 21.66
C LYS A 679 -5.42 -11.15 20.80
N ASP A 680 -6.26 -12.17 20.70
CA ASP A 680 -7.49 -12.17 19.90
C ASP A 680 -7.24 -11.81 18.42
N TYR A 681 -6.20 -12.41 17.81
CA TYR A 681 -5.79 -12.14 16.42
C TYR A 681 -6.92 -12.42 15.44
N GLN A 682 -7.36 -11.39 14.72
CA GLN A 682 -8.41 -11.49 13.71
C GLN A 682 -7.87 -12.20 12.47
N THR A 683 -8.44 -13.34 12.15
CA THR A 683 -8.06 -14.11 10.97
C THR A 683 -9.28 -14.43 10.14
N SER A 684 -9.11 -14.46 8.83
CA SER A 684 -10.13 -14.91 7.91
C SER A 684 -9.95 -16.39 7.66
N VAL A 685 -11.04 -17.13 7.72
CA VAL A 685 -11.08 -18.55 7.45
C VAL A 685 -12.16 -18.86 6.44
N GLN A 686 -12.00 -19.95 5.70
CA GLN A 686 -13.02 -20.48 4.82
C GLN A 686 -13.74 -21.63 5.50
N THR A 687 -15.07 -21.65 5.41
CA THR A 687 -15.83 -22.82 5.88
C THR A 687 -15.56 -24.00 4.98
N ALA A 688 -15.42 -25.17 5.57
CA ALA A 688 -15.33 -26.44 4.84
C ALA A 688 -16.71 -27.03 4.53
N GLU A 689 -17.79 -26.30 4.81
CA GLU A 689 -19.17 -26.79 4.63
C GLU A 689 -19.51 -27.02 3.16
N VAL A 690 -20.46 -27.93 2.95
CA VAL A 690 -20.98 -28.24 1.63
C VAL A 690 -21.80 -27.07 1.12
N GLY A 691 -21.51 -26.65 -0.10
CA GLY A 691 -22.22 -25.53 -0.72
C GLY A 691 -21.24 -24.42 -1.14
N VAL A 692 -21.75 -23.20 -1.17
CA VAL A 692 -20.92 -22.04 -1.55
C VAL A 692 -19.92 -21.74 -0.46
N ASN A 693 -18.67 -21.68 -0.85
CA ASN A 693 -17.58 -21.31 0.02
C ASN A 693 -17.78 -19.88 0.55
N ARG A 694 -17.94 -19.77 1.85
CA ARG A 694 -18.05 -18.48 2.54
C ARG A 694 -16.87 -18.28 3.44
N GLY A 695 -16.20 -17.16 3.24
CA GLY A 695 -15.25 -16.66 4.22
C GLY A 695 -16.00 -16.17 5.46
N TYR A 696 -15.53 -16.50 6.64
CA TYR A 696 -15.96 -15.91 7.88
C TYR A 696 -14.75 -15.50 8.74
N LEU A 697 -14.99 -14.60 9.67
CA LEU A 697 -13.97 -14.10 10.57
C LEU A 697 -14.01 -14.84 11.89
N ALA A 698 -12.82 -15.17 12.38
CA ALA A 698 -12.62 -15.75 13.70
C ALA A 698 -11.46 -15.04 14.39
N ASN A 699 -11.29 -15.29 15.68
CA ASN A 699 -10.10 -14.87 16.43
C ASN A 699 -9.27 -16.10 16.83
N ALA A 700 -7.97 -16.11 16.47
CA ALA A 700 -7.01 -16.92 17.17
C ALA A 700 -6.73 -16.29 18.53
N GLU A 701 -6.68 -17.08 19.60
CA GLU A 701 -6.55 -16.56 20.97
C GLU A 701 -5.25 -15.77 21.15
N ARG A 702 -4.14 -16.28 20.56
CA ARG A 702 -2.85 -15.60 20.66
C ARG A 702 -1.90 -16.02 19.54
N VAL A 703 -1.23 -15.02 18.96
CA VAL A 703 -0.12 -15.22 18.02
C VAL A 703 1.11 -14.47 18.50
N ARG A 704 2.30 -14.97 18.08
CA ARG A 704 3.57 -14.29 18.33
C ARG A 704 4.40 -14.27 17.08
N VAL A 705 5.04 -13.13 16.82
CA VAL A 705 6.02 -12.98 15.74
C VAL A 705 7.30 -12.39 16.33
N THR A 706 8.41 -13.08 16.11
CA THR A 706 9.74 -12.65 16.55
C THR A 706 10.68 -12.61 15.35
N GLY A 707 11.67 -11.75 15.38
CA GLY A 707 12.60 -11.70 14.26
C GLY A 707 13.78 -10.77 14.46
N VAL A 708 14.67 -10.84 13.47
CA VAL A 708 15.85 -9.98 13.34
C VAL A 708 15.92 -9.47 11.92
N GLU A 709 16.21 -8.19 11.77
CA GLU A 709 16.33 -7.51 10.48
C GLU A 709 17.67 -6.78 10.41
N LEU A 710 18.36 -6.95 9.29
CA LEU A 710 19.57 -6.22 8.93
C LEU A 710 19.33 -5.53 7.61
N ASP A 711 19.55 -4.22 7.54
CA ASP A 711 19.48 -3.46 6.28
C ASP A 711 20.60 -2.43 6.20
N GLY A 712 20.98 -2.10 4.97
CA GLY A 712 22.00 -1.10 4.77
C GLY A 712 22.28 -0.77 3.32
N ASN A 713 23.01 0.34 3.15
CA ASN A 713 23.56 0.80 1.89
C ASN A 713 25.05 1.04 2.09
N ILE A 714 25.87 0.52 1.19
CA ILE A 714 27.34 0.63 1.25
C ILE A 714 27.84 1.13 -0.09
N ARG A 715 28.38 2.32 -0.11
CA ARG A 715 29.10 2.86 -1.27
C ARG A 715 30.57 2.51 -1.13
N VAL A 716 31.02 1.58 -1.95
CA VAL A 716 32.41 1.10 -1.95
C VAL A 716 33.35 2.09 -2.65
N SER A 717 32.84 2.72 -3.71
CA SER A 717 33.56 3.76 -4.46
C SER A 717 32.57 4.73 -5.12
N SER A 718 33.06 5.74 -5.82
CA SER A 718 32.23 6.65 -6.63
C SER A 718 31.42 5.91 -7.72
N HIS A 719 31.85 4.69 -8.07
CA HIS A 719 31.28 3.91 -9.15
C HIS A 719 30.50 2.67 -8.69
N LEU A 720 30.62 2.26 -7.41
CA LEU A 720 30.04 1.01 -6.94
C LEU A 720 29.23 1.22 -5.65
N LEU A 721 27.94 0.95 -5.75
CA LEU A 721 26.99 1.00 -4.64
C LEU A 721 26.38 -0.40 -4.43
N PHE A 722 26.31 -0.84 -3.18
CA PHE A 722 25.51 -1.99 -2.75
C PHE A 722 24.41 -1.53 -1.82
N ASN A 723 23.24 -2.16 -1.95
CA ASN A 723 22.14 -2.06 -1.01
C ASN A 723 21.66 -3.46 -0.66
N GLY A 724 21.23 -3.64 0.56
CA GLY A 724 20.76 -4.95 0.96
C GLY A 724 19.90 -4.90 2.22
N ALA A 725 19.01 -5.89 2.30
CA ALA A 725 18.23 -6.15 3.49
C ALA A 725 18.02 -7.66 3.63
N VAL A 726 18.12 -8.15 4.86
CA VAL A 726 17.85 -9.54 5.22
C VAL A 726 16.95 -9.54 6.44
N SER A 727 15.92 -10.36 6.42
CA SER A 727 15.03 -10.56 7.56
C SER A 727 14.90 -12.03 7.91
N TYR A 728 14.98 -12.32 9.19
CA TYR A 728 14.53 -13.57 9.79
C TYR A 728 13.27 -13.30 10.58
N THR A 729 12.19 -14.04 10.30
CA THR A 729 10.88 -13.86 10.95
C THR A 729 10.27 -15.19 11.28
N ASP A 730 9.97 -15.44 12.56
CA ASP A 730 9.28 -16.64 13.02
C ASP A 730 7.92 -16.25 13.62
N GLY A 731 6.85 -16.62 12.94
CA GLY A 731 5.47 -16.32 13.33
C GLY A 731 4.68 -17.57 13.64
N LYS A 732 4.06 -17.63 14.84
CA LYS A 732 3.35 -18.81 15.34
C LYS A 732 2.02 -18.47 15.96
N TYR A 733 1.06 -19.37 15.81
CA TYR A 733 -0.09 -19.47 16.69
C TYR A 733 0.38 -20.00 18.06
N ILE A 734 0.36 -19.15 19.08
CA ILE A 734 0.65 -19.60 20.46
C ILE A 734 -0.55 -20.39 20.99
N SER A 735 -1.77 -19.97 20.64
CA SER A 735 -3.01 -20.68 20.93
C SER A 735 -4.00 -20.40 19.80
N PHE A 736 -4.49 -21.47 19.17
CA PHE A 736 -5.61 -21.45 18.25
C PHE A 736 -6.31 -22.80 18.26
N LYS A 737 -7.24 -22.96 19.20
CA LYS A 737 -7.86 -24.25 19.51
C LYS A 737 -8.97 -24.65 18.57
N ASN A 738 -9.65 -23.67 17.97
CA ASN A 738 -10.84 -23.88 17.12
C ASN A 738 -10.58 -23.40 15.68
N ALA A 739 -9.38 -23.67 15.15
CA ALA A 739 -9.08 -23.37 13.74
C ALA A 739 -9.79 -24.36 12.83
N PRO A 740 -10.27 -23.94 11.65
CA PRO A 740 -10.77 -24.83 10.63
C PRO A 740 -9.74 -25.89 10.26
N VAL A 741 -10.19 -27.10 9.98
CA VAL A 741 -9.31 -28.16 9.47
C VAL A 741 -8.75 -27.81 8.09
N PRO A 742 -7.52 -28.27 7.77
CA PRO A 742 -6.96 -28.06 6.44
C PRO A 742 -7.77 -28.85 5.38
N LEU A 743 -7.57 -28.49 4.10
CA LEU A 743 -8.35 -29.00 2.98
C LEU A 743 -8.42 -30.53 2.94
N GLU A 744 -7.29 -31.20 3.15
CA GLU A 744 -7.16 -32.65 3.14
C GLU A 744 -7.91 -33.35 4.29
N GLU A 745 -8.22 -32.63 5.36
CA GLU A 745 -8.95 -33.17 6.52
C GLU A 745 -10.47 -32.89 6.46
N THR A 746 -10.94 -32.13 5.44
CA THR A 746 -12.37 -31.83 5.33
C THR A 746 -13.21 -33.10 5.13
N GLY A 747 -14.34 -33.17 5.83
CA GLY A 747 -15.21 -34.35 5.86
C GLY A 747 -14.84 -35.39 6.93
N GLY A 748 -13.83 -35.06 7.78
CA GLY A 748 -13.55 -35.85 8.98
C GLY A 748 -14.58 -35.64 10.10
N GLU A 749 -14.29 -36.15 11.29
CA GLU A 749 -15.19 -36.12 12.46
C GLU A 749 -15.43 -34.74 13.01
N SER A 750 -14.43 -33.84 12.89
CA SER A 750 -14.50 -32.46 13.34
C SER A 750 -14.23 -31.47 12.20
N ALA A 751 -14.95 -30.36 12.20
CA ALA A 751 -14.70 -29.23 11.30
C ALA A 751 -13.57 -28.32 11.81
N PHE A 752 -13.15 -28.45 13.07
CA PHE A 752 -12.15 -27.62 13.72
C PHE A 752 -11.12 -28.48 14.45
N LYS A 753 -9.93 -27.95 14.59
CA LYS A 753 -8.84 -28.59 15.35
C LYS A 753 -7.96 -27.54 16.05
N ASP A 754 -7.22 -28.01 17.03
CA ASP A 754 -6.16 -27.21 17.67
C ASP A 754 -4.92 -27.18 16.75
N ILE A 755 -4.53 -25.99 16.32
CA ILE A 755 -3.31 -25.74 15.52
C ILE A 755 -2.29 -24.91 16.29
N SER A 756 -2.38 -24.89 17.62
CA SER A 756 -1.39 -24.22 18.47
C SER A 756 0.01 -24.72 18.17
N GLY A 757 0.98 -23.84 18.11
CA GLY A 757 2.36 -24.13 17.68
C GLY A 757 2.58 -24.06 16.15
N GLY A 758 1.51 -24.06 15.36
CA GLY A 758 1.60 -23.94 13.89
C GLY A 758 2.09 -22.57 13.42
N THR A 759 2.63 -22.52 12.21
CA THR A 759 3.17 -21.30 11.60
C THR A 759 2.04 -20.42 11.05
N LEU A 760 2.17 -19.11 11.20
CA LEU A 760 1.28 -18.14 10.56
C LEU A 760 1.46 -18.16 9.04
N PRO A 761 0.35 -18.02 8.26
CA PRO A 761 0.42 -18.02 6.81
C PRO A 761 1.15 -16.78 6.27
N GLY A 762 1.76 -16.92 5.09
CA GLY A 762 2.46 -15.86 4.39
C GLY A 762 3.84 -15.53 4.92
N ILE A 763 4.27 -16.09 6.05
CA ILE A 763 5.58 -15.81 6.66
C ILE A 763 6.65 -16.77 6.13
N SER A 764 7.62 -16.21 5.42
CA SER A 764 8.88 -16.89 5.13
C SER A 764 9.87 -16.65 6.27
N LYS A 765 10.51 -17.70 6.80
CA LYS A 765 11.50 -17.54 7.87
C LYS A 765 12.66 -16.65 7.44
N TRP A 766 13.10 -16.79 6.21
CA TRP A 766 14.15 -15.99 5.63
C TRP A 766 13.66 -15.26 4.38
N ALA A 767 13.90 -13.97 4.33
CA ALA A 767 13.72 -13.18 3.12
C ALA A 767 14.87 -12.18 2.99
N SER A 768 15.31 -11.94 1.76
CA SER A 768 16.38 -10.98 1.48
C SER A 768 16.16 -10.24 0.17
N SER A 769 16.66 -9.03 0.12
CA SER A 769 16.79 -8.22 -1.08
C SER A 769 18.22 -7.69 -1.12
N LEU A 770 18.95 -8.00 -2.19
CA LEU A 770 20.33 -7.57 -2.38
C LEU A 770 20.45 -6.94 -3.75
N GLY A 771 20.98 -5.73 -3.81
CA GLY A 771 21.18 -4.97 -5.04
C GLY A 771 22.58 -4.39 -5.15
N GLY A 772 23.04 -4.23 -6.38
CA GLY A 772 24.28 -3.57 -6.68
C GLY A 772 24.18 -2.76 -7.97
N GLU A 773 24.77 -1.58 -7.97
CA GLU A 773 24.89 -0.74 -9.16
C GLU A 773 26.34 -0.35 -9.39
N LEU A 774 26.84 -0.65 -10.60
CA LEU A 774 28.14 -0.23 -11.11
C LEU A 774 27.91 0.87 -12.14
N THR A 775 28.64 1.99 -12.00
CA THR A 775 28.58 3.10 -12.95
C THR A 775 29.95 3.39 -13.55
N SER A 776 29.97 3.93 -14.76
CA SER A 776 31.20 4.36 -15.45
C SER A 776 30.89 5.65 -16.21
N ASP A 777 31.75 6.65 -16.06
CA ASP A 777 31.65 7.87 -16.85
C ASP A 777 31.94 7.58 -18.33
N GLY A 778 31.22 8.26 -19.23
CA GLY A 778 31.38 8.04 -20.66
C GLY A 778 30.48 8.93 -21.51
N HIS A 779 30.47 8.64 -22.79
CA HIS A 779 29.66 9.34 -23.78
C HIS A 779 28.85 8.32 -24.58
N LEU A 780 27.56 8.62 -24.77
CA LEU A 780 26.71 7.91 -25.72
C LEU A 780 26.40 8.87 -26.87
N LEU A 781 26.93 8.59 -28.05
CA LEU A 781 26.93 9.56 -29.15
C LEU A 781 27.66 10.84 -28.70
N SER A 782 26.98 11.99 -28.78
CA SER A 782 27.49 13.29 -28.31
C SER A 782 27.13 13.64 -26.86
N LEU A 783 26.37 12.78 -26.18
CA LEU A 783 25.89 13.04 -24.83
C LEU A 783 26.89 12.54 -23.79
N LYS A 784 27.41 13.42 -22.94
CA LYS A 784 28.19 13.07 -21.75
C LYS A 784 27.27 12.53 -20.68
N GLY A 785 27.71 11.52 -19.92
CA GLY A 785 26.92 10.94 -18.84
C GLY A 785 27.56 9.73 -18.21
N LYS A 786 26.75 8.86 -17.61
CA LYS A 786 27.18 7.65 -16.94
C LYS A 786 26.48 6.42 -17.50
N PHE A 787 27.26 5.43 -17.93
CA PHE A 787 26.77 4.08 -18.10
C PHE A 787 26.54 3.45 -16.74
N PHE A 788 25.53 2.59 -16.64
CA PHE A 788 25.30 1.83 -15.42
C PHE A 788 24.85 0.40 -15.73
N LEU A 789 25.23 -0.51 -14.84
CA LEU A 789 24.75 -1.88 -14.76
C LEU A 789 24.28 -2.11 -13.34
N ALA A 790 23.05 -2.57 -13.18
CA ALA A 790 22.49 -2.89 -11.87
C ALA A 790 21.83 -4.28 -11.89
N LEU A 791 22.02 -5.01 -10.79
CA LEU A 791 21.40 -6.29 -10.52
C LEU A 791 20.75 -6.24 -9.15
N ASP A 792 19.52 -6.74 -9.05
CA ASP A 792 18.80 -6.90 -7.80
C ASP A 792 18.32 -8.34 -7.68
N THR A 793 18.48 -8.91 -6.49
CA THR A 793 18.01 -10.25 -6.16
C THR A 793 17.02 -10.16 -5.01
N TYR A 794 15.91 -10.87 -5.14
CA TYR A 794 14.94 -11.08 -4.09
C TYR A 794 14.85 -12.58 -3.79
N TYR A 795 14.99 -12.95 -2.53
CA TYR A 795 14.85 -14.33 -2.06
C TYR A 795 13.85 -14.40 -0.92
N ARG A 796 13.08 -15.47 -0.90
CA ARG A 796 12.28 -15.88 0.27
C ARG A 796 12.30 -17.40 0.42
N SER A 797 12.38 -17.88 1.67
CA SER A 797 12.24 -19.30 1.98
C SER A 797 10.78 -19.76 1.85
N SER A 798 10.55 -21.07 1.94
CA SER A 798 9.19 -21.66 1.90
C SER A 798 8.25 -21.08 2.97
N PHE A 799 6.96 -21.05 2.65
CA PHE A 799 5.91 -20.54 3.54
C PHE A 799 4.57 -21.20 3.24
N SER A 800 3.69 -21.22 4.25
CA SER A 800 2.29 -21.64 4.05
C SER A 800 1.46 -20.49 3.48
N SER A 801 0.60 -20.77 2.51
CA SER A 801 -0.39 -19.80 2.00
C SER A 801 -1.81 -20.04 2.52
N SER A 802 -1.97 -20.89 3.54
CA SER A 802 -3.26 -21.21 4.17
C SER A 802 -3.32 -20.70 5.60
N ALA A 803 -4.47 -20.12 5.98
CA ALA A 803 -4.75 -19.74 7.36
C ALA A 803 -4.86 -20.96 8.29
N SER A 804 -5.27 -22.11 7.74
CA SER A 804 -5.18 -23.42 8.39
C SER A 804 -4.02 -24.19 7.77
N PRO A 805 -3.00 -24.60 8.53
CA PRO A 805 -1.80 -25.24 7.97
C PRO A 805 -2.17 -26.51 7.18
N SER A 806 -1.81 -26.50 5.89
CA SER A 806 -1.93 -27.61 4.96
C SER A 806 -0.59 -27.86 4.30
N GLN A 807 -0.15 -29.11 4.25
CA GLN A 807 1.09 -29.47 3.54
C GLN A 807 1.00 -29.20 2.03
N PHE A 808 -0.21 -29.25 1.46
CA PHE A 808 -0.48 -29.06 0.02
C PHE A 808 -0.58 -27.59 -0.38
N LEU A 809 -0.70 -26.67 0.58
CA LEU A 809 -0.77 -25.23 0.35
C LEU A 809 0.50 -24.52 0.80
N ASN A 810 1.60 -25.26 0.91
CA ASN A 810 2.93 -24.70 1.11
C ASN A 810 3.55 -24.30 -0.23
N ILE A 811 4.16 -23.14 -0.25
CA ILE A 811 4.89 -22.62 -1.40
C ILE A 811 6.38 -22.78 -1.12
N ASP A 812 7.09 -23.40 -2.06
CA ASP A 812 8.54 -23.56 -1.98
C ASP A 812 9.26 -22.22 -2.04
N GLY A 813 10.43 -22.14 -1.42
CA GLY A 813 11.27 -20.97 -1.49
C GLY A 813 11.75 -20.70 -2.93
N TYR A 814 11.90 -19.42 -3.25
CA TYR A 814 12.37 -19.00 -4.56
C TYR A 814 13.23 -17.74 -4.50
N ALA A 815 14.03 -17.57 -5.55
CA ALA A 815 14.81 -16.37 -5.80
C ALA A 815 14.44 -15.78 -7.17
N LEU A 816 14.35 -14.46 -7.23
CA LEU A 816 14.16 -13.69 -8.44
C LEU A 816 15.38 -12.80 -8.65
N VAL A 817 15.84 -12.72 -9.88
CA VAL A 817 16.94 -11.84 -10.29
C VAL A 817 16.41 -10.85 -11.31
N ASN A 818 16.61 -9.58 -11.06
CA ASN A 818 16.25 -8.47 -11.95
C ASN A 818 17.54 -7.77 -12.39
N GLY A 819 17.63 -7.39 -13.64
CA GLY A 819 18.80 -6.72 -14.19
C GLY A 819 18.43 -5.50 -15.03
N ARG A 820 19.26 -4.48 -14.99
CA ARG A 820 19.13 -3.31 -15.84
C ARG A 820 20.48 -2.76 -16.25
N VAL A 821 20.56 -2.29 -17.48
CA VAL A 821 21.73 -1.63 -18.05
C VAL A 821 21.28 -0.41 -18.83
N GLY A 822 22.04 0.64 -18.77
CA GLY A 822 21.63 1.88 -19.44
C GLY A 822 22.64 2.99 -19.37
N PHE A 823 22.19 4.15 -19.79
CA PHE A 823 22.94 5.38 -19.81
C PHE A 823 22.10 6.55 -19.25
N ARG A 824 22.67 7.30 -18.33
CA ARG A 824 22.09 8.53 -17.77
C ARG A 824 22.92 9.70 -18.25
N ALA A 825 22.39 10.47 -19.19
CA ALA A 825 23.07 11.66 -19.71
C ALA A 825 23.00 12.83 -18.71
N SER A 826 24.00 13.68 -18.72
CA SER A 826 24.05 14.88 -17.86
C SER A 826 22.97 15.92 -18.20
N ASN A 827 22.39 15.87 -19.39
CA ASN A 827 21.30 16.73 -19.86
C ASN A 827 19.91 16.13 -19.64
N ALA A 828 19.76 15.32 -18.57
CA ALA A 828 18.49 14.81 -18.10
C ALA A 828 17.81 13.68 -18.93
N ILE A 829 18.45 13.18 -19.99
CA ILE A 829 17.99 12.02 -20.76
C ILE A 829 18.53 10.76 -20.13
N SER A 830 17.67 9.74 -19.95
CA SER A 830 18.08 8.40 -19.54
C SER A 830 17.46 7.37 -20.47
N ILE A 831 18.25 6.37 -20.86
CA ILE A 831 17.79 5.21 -21.60
C ILE A 831 18.27 3.96 -20.87
N LEU A 832 17.37 3.00 -20.67
CA LEU A 832 17.73 1.74 -20.01
C LEU A 832 16.97 0.56 -20.62
N VAL A 833 17.65 -0.58 -20.68
CA VAL A 833 17.08 -1.89 -20.95
C VAL A 833 17.01 -2.63 -19.63
N TRP A 834 15.87 -3.27 -19.38
CA TRP A 834 15.62 -3.97 -18.14
C TRP A 834 15.03 -5.36 -18.37
N SER A 835 15.30 -6.27 -17.44
CA SER A 835 14.64 -7.56 -17.36
C SER A 835 14.29 -7.87 -15.91
N ARG A 836 13.09 -8.40 -15.71
CA ARG A 836 12.61 -8.91 -14.42
C ARG A 836 12.46 -10.42 -14.53
N ASN A 837 12.67 -11.12 -13.40
CA ASN A 837 12.73 -12.56 -13.37
C ASN A 837 13.64 -13.10 -14.51
N LEU A 838 14.86 -12.60 -14.54
CA LEU A 838 15.85 -12.86 -15.62
C LEU A 838 16.03 -14.36 -15.89
N ALA A 839 16.01 -15.18 -14.84
CA ALA A 839 16.14 -16.63 -14.92
C ALA A 839 14.83 -17.34 -15.36
N ASN A 840 13.74 -16.60 -15.59
CA ASN A 840 12.39 -17.12 -15.89
C ASN A 840 11.94 -18.19 -14.89
N LYS A 841 12.18 -17.93 -13.59
CA LYS A 841 11.78 -18.83 -12.50
C LYS A 841 10.27 -18.93 -12.44
N ASN A 842 9.73 -20.13 -12.49
CA ASN A 842 8.35 -20.42 -12.17
C ASN A 842 8.16 -20.45 -10.63
N TYR A 843 7.14 -19.74 -10.14
CA TYR A 843 6.82 -19.68 -8.72
C TYR A 843 5.36 -19.36 -8.49
N PHE A 844 4.85 -19.72 -7.32
CA PHE A 844 3.53 -19.35 -6.85
C PHE A 844 3.61 -18.09 -6.00
N GLU A 845 2.70 -17.16 -6.23
CA GLU A 845 2.44 -16.05 -5.31
C GLU A 845 1.49 -16.49 -4.19
N GLN A 846 0.49 -17.31 -4.53
CA GLN A 846 -0.50 -17.85 -3.60
C GLN A 846 -1.02 -19.20 -4.07
N LEU A 847 -1.30 -20.07 -3.09
CA LEU A 847 -2.14 -21.25 -3.24
C LEU A 847 -3.37 -21.07 -2.36
N LEU A 848 -4.55 -21.43 -2.84
CA LEU A 848 -5.81 -21.28 -2.13
C LEU A 848 -6.78 -22.42 -2.47
N PRO A 849 -7.60 -22.88 -1.50
CA PRO A 849 -8.65 -23.85 -1.81
C PRO A 849 -9.71 -23.19 -2.69
N ALA A 850 -10.23 -23.95 -3.67
CA ALA A 850 -11.32 -23.47 -4.50
C ALA A 850 -12.64 -23.35 -3.72
N ALA A 851 -13.54 -22.54 -4.21
CA ALA A 851 -14.85 -22.35 -3.63
C ALA A 851 -15.66 -23.67 -3.64
N GLY A 852 -16.35 -23.97 -2.56
CA GLY A 852 -17.10 -25.23 -2.42
C GLY A 852 -16.22 -26.48 -2.44
N SER A 853 -14.97 -26.35 -2.10
CA SER A 853 -13.85 -27.27 -2.35
C SER A 853 -14.19 -28.74 -2.16
N ALA A 854 -14.15 -29.48 -3.28
CA ALA A 854 -14.20 -30.93 -3.29
C ALA A 854 -12.79 -31.57 -3.18
N GLY A 855 -11.76 -30.76 -2.90
CA GLY A 855 -10.38 -31.18 -2.78
C GLY A 855 -9.44 -30.57 -3.82
N HIS A 856 -9.91 -29.72 -4.74
CA HIS A 856 -9.04 -28.98 -5.66
C HIS A 856 -8.63 -27.63 -5.08
N TYR A 857 -7.49 -27.17 -5.50
CA TYR A 857 -6.93 -25.87 -5.10
C TYR A 857 -6.32 -25.14 -6.30
N ALA A 858 -6.34 -23.84 -6.20
CA ALA A 858 -5.88 -22.94 -7.25
C ALA A 858 -4.59 -22.25 -6.88
N ALA A 859 -3.89 -21.73 -7.88
CA ALA A 859 -2.73 -20.90 -7.72
C ALA A 859 -2.86 -19.56 -8.42
N VAL A 860 -2.30 -18.54 -7.79
CA VAL A 860 -1.87 -17.33 -8.47
C VAL A 860 -0.40 -17.49 -8.80
N LEU A 861 -0.08 -17.40 -10.07
CA LEU A 861 1.29 -17.55 -10.56
C LEU A 861 2.03 -16.21 -10.48
N GLY A 862 3.30 -16.28 -10.15
CA GLY A 862 4.20 -15.16 -10.34
C GLY A 862 4.38 -14.79 -11.81
N ASP A 863 4.79 -13.56 -12.09
CA ASP A 863 5.05 -13.10 -13.44
C ASP A 863 6.18 -13.92 -14.10
N PRO A 864 6.05 -14.29 -15.37
CA PRO A 864 7.15 -14.86 -16.15
C PRO A 864 8.23 -13.79 -16.35
N ARG A 865 9.33 -14.14 -16.99
CA ARG A 865 10.34 -13.16 -17.39
C ARG A 865 9.73 -12.07 -18.26
N THR A 866 9.87 -10.82 -17.79
CA THR A 866 9.50 -9.63 -18.54
C THR A 866 10.77 -8.81 -18.83
N TYR A 867 10.81 -8.16 -19.99
CA TYR A 867 11.92 -7.33 -20.40
C TYR A 867 11.42 -6.18 -21.29
N GLY A 868 12.18 -5.12 -21.32
CA GLY A 868 11.81 -3.94 -22.09
C GLY A 868 12.88 -2.86 -22.09
N ILE A 869 12.52 -1.76 -22.70
CA ILE A 869 13.30 -0.54 -22.78
C ILE A 869 12.49 0.62 -22.18
N THR A 870 13.17 1.50 -21.49
CA THR A 870 12.60 2.74 -20.94
C THR A 870 13.41 3.93 -21.41
N LEU A 871 12.70 4.96 -21.82
CA LEU A 871 13.26 6.29 -22.11
C LEU A 871 12.66 7.28 -21.10
N ARG A 872 13.55 8.05 -20.47
CA ARG A 872 13.15 9.10 -19.50
C ARG A 872 13.80 10.43 -19.88
N TYR A 873 13.03 11.48 -19.72
CA TYR A 873 13.50 12.86 -19.85
C TYR A 873 13.00 13.69 -18.68
N THR A 874 13.88 14.44 -18.03
CA THR A 874 13.55 15.31 -16.88
C THR A 874 14.24 16.66 -17.07
N PHE A 875 13.53 17.76 -16.88
CA PHE A 875 14.14 19.08 -16.95
C PHE A 875 13.57 20.03 -15.91
#